data_8f0655724bfc413e6565413b21b5d848
#
_entry.id   8f0655724bfc413e6565413b21b5d848
#
_cell.length_a   1.000
_cell.length_b   1.000
_cell.length_c   1.000
_cell.angle_alpha   90.00
_cell.angle_beta   90.00
_cell.angle_gamma   90.00
#
_symmetry.space_group_name_H-M   'P 1'
#
loop_
_entity.id
_entity.type
_entity.pdbx_description
1 polymer ?
#
loop_
_entity_poly.entity_id
_entity_poly.type
_entity_poly.pdbx_seq_one_letter_code
_entity_poly.pdbx_strand_id
1 'polypeptide(L)'
;MGEIKCFRNQEERLMLFLSNKSKFIFIWGVFFIFIQGCSEDSAQITEEIRSLKTYPYSNPNPIPILTKDSRLYPYHSFNGYSHEGSPQDWKVVKMENDHIEVYVLPEVGGKIWGAIDKSNGEEFIYRNEVMKFRNISLRGPWTSGGIEFNFGVIGHTPATASPVDYVTRTNADGSVSTFVGGMDLPSRTHWRVEIKLEKDRANFETNTLFYNPTPSTQAYYNWMTGAAFAQDDLELIFPGNQYLKHSGLVKSWPIDDHGRNLTFYDNNQFEGHKSYHVVGEWKNYFGGYYHNEGYGFGHWAQYDEMPGQKLWLWALSRQGGIWEEFLTDTDGQYVEFQAGRQWVQYSPSDDFTPIKKADFDPYGTDRWHESWFPIKGTGGMNEASEDGVMYVEKQNGEIQINVHSFMNKNGSIQVIAGGETILNQTIKFKPMDLNSLSVSHASSNDYEVIVEELGLHFRSNREVLRLKRPFKTNPNVLAAVSKTNQLLTAGLEDLKERRYPKAKAKFETILMDEPYHNGALRGMADLYFRSGEYAKGVAAIHIVLQLNGYDEAANFMAGNLYRAMGDYTNAREAFGWAARSMEFRSASFTQMAELSLIQSQFELAKEYAHKALDFNRYNINALQTLAIAERRSGNNQEAKKPIHQLIEIDPLHHFANLELYFLNPSKKNWDHFTGLIHNEYPDQTHLELAIAYHNRGQDEVAVQLLEKLIDTSQNPIIHLWHAYLNNDAELLNVANEISPEFVFPYRRETIQSLLWVTENNYDWIWSYYLALNLWAKDRNAEALALMNSLGERPDYGPFYIARASLKEKLGKSGIDRDLEKSIQLSPESWLIKLDAVRYYQHHKKWEKAYQLSLNAFMHFRNNFNVEIMHARSLLYMGRVDECLVVLESVNVLPSEMAKESRQLYKWAFLRQSIDLIKAGNVEEAISAINASKEWPENLGVGKPYQPDERIQNILLDYVKGTVNSNQYLVLLQALNDEKSGQGYDSILIKEALALIQK
;
A
#
# COMPACT_ATOMS: atom_id res chain seq x y z
N MET A 1 24.69 -34.32 -35.68
CA MET A 1 24.39 -35.77 -35.63
C MET A 1 24.77 -36.24 -34.24
N GLY A 2 23.81 -36.24 -33.30
CA GLY A 2 24.12 -36.61 -31.93
C GLY A 2 22.94 -36.34 -30.98
N GLU A 3 21.72 -36.47 -31.47
CA GLU A 3 20.52 -36.41 -30.62
C GLU A 3 19.42 -37.26 -31.25
N ILE A 4 19.39 -38.53 -30.93
CA ILE A 4 18.25 -39.46 -31.01
C ILE A 4 18.73 -40.79 -30.43
N LYS A 5 18.79 -40.91 -29.11
CA LYS A 5 18.96 -42.21 -28.39
C LYS A 5 18.49 -42.24 -26.96
N CYS A 6 17.51 -41.41 -26.59
CA CYS A 6 17.00 -41.42 -25.19
C CYS A 6 15.48 -41.67 -25.03
N PHE A 7 14.77 -42.04 -26.09
CA PHE A 7 13.30 -42.23 -25.99
C PHE A 7 12.84 -43.68 -26.22
N ARG A 8 13.70 -44.67 -26.23
CA ARG A 8 13.30 -46.07 -26.47
C ARG A 8 13.28 -46.99 -25.24
N ASN A 9 13.69 -46.50 -24.07
CA ASN A 9 13.78 -47.35 -22.85
C ASN A 9 12.67 -47.11 -21.81
N GLN A 10 11.68 -46.32 -22.11
CA GLN A 10 10.54 -46.16 -21.18
C GLN A 10 9.29 -46.97 -21.57
N GLU A 11 9.11 -47.38 -22.79
CA GLU A 11 7.96 -48.22 -23.19
C GLU A 11 8.12 -49.71 -22.85
N GLU A 12 9.32 -50.23 -22.81
CA GLU A 12 9.53 -51.63 -22.41
C GLU A 12 9.41 -51.90 -20.91
N ARG A 13 9.42 -50.87 -20.04
CA ARG A 13 9.13 -51.01 -18.58
C ARG A 13 7.64 -50.96 -18.23
N LEU A 14 6.77 -50.51 -19.13
CA LEU A 14 5.34 -50.44 -18.88
C LEU A 14 4.60 -51.75 -19.23
N MET A 15 5.20 -52.64 -20.06
CA MET A 15 4.57 -53.91 -20.45
C MET A 15 4.85 -55.08 -19.52
N LEU A 16 5.78 -54.97 -18.59
CA LEU A 16 6.10 -56.00 -17.59
C LEU A 16 5.27 -55.85 -16.29
N PHE A 17 4.45 -54.79 -16.18
CA PHE A 17 3.63 -54.56 -14.97
C PHE A 17 2.15 -55.00 -15.12
N LEU A 18 1.76 -55.51 -16.28
CA LEU A 18 0.35 -55.86 -16.55
C LEU A 18 0.03 -57.36 -16.48
N SER A 19 0.96 -58.21 -16.04
CA SER A 19 0.71 -59.67 -15.95
C SER A 19 0.49 -60.21 -14.54
N ASN A 20 0.41 -59.40 -13.49
CA ASN A 20 0.14 -59.87 -12.12
C ASN A 20 -1.01 -59.13 -11.46
N LYS A 21 -2.17 -59.08 -12.12
CA LYS A 21 -3.39 -58.40 -11.64
C LYS A 21 -4.20 -59.10 -10.57
N SER A 22 -3.80 -60.29 -10.07
CA SER A 22 -4.65 -61.03 -9.13
C SER A 22 -4.19 -61.05 -7.67
N LYS A 23 -3.05 -60.41 -7.33
CA LYS A 23 -2.63 -60.36 -5.90
C LYS A 23 -2.57 -58.93 -5.29
N PHE A 24 -2.86 -57.90 -6.05
CA PHE A 24 -2.79 -56.50 -5.55
C PHE A 24 -4.13 -55.92 -5.14
N ILE A 25 -5.25 -56.55 -5.46
CA ILE A 25 -6.62 -56.07 -5.12
C ILE A 25 -6.92 -56.20 -3.61
N PHE A 26 -6.24 -57.10 -2.90
CA PHE A 26 -6.48 -57.32 -1.44
C PHE A 26 -5.72 -56.33 -0.53
N ILE A 27 -4.65 -55.68 -1.01
CA ILE A 27 -3.87 -54.69 -0.23
C ILE A 27 -4.41 -53.28 -0.38
N TRP A 28 -5.06 -52.96 -1.48
CA TRP A 28 -5.71 -51.65 -1.68
C TRP A 28 -7.03 -51.49 -0.95
N GLY A 29 -7.74 -52.61 -0.71
CA GLY A 29 -8.98 -52.59 0.09
C GLY A 29 -8.75 -52.35 1.59
N VAL A 30 -7.55 -52.66 2.11
CA VAL A 30 -7.22 -52.43 3.53
C VAL A 30 -6.64 -51.02 3.73
N PHE A 31 -6.05 -50.39 2.69
CA PHE A 31 -5.55 -49.03 2.77
C PHE A 31 -6.65 -47.97 2.57
N PHE A 32 -7.75 -48.32 1.89
CA PHE A 32 -8.90 -47.41 1.73
C PHE A 32 -9.84 -47.39 2.95
N ILE A 33 -9.74 -48.39 3.86
CA ILE A 33 -10.55 -48.42 5.11
C ILE A 33 -9.86 -47.60 6.22
N PHE A 34 -8.57 -47.25 6.08
CA PHE A 34 -7.86 -46.40 7.06
C PHE A 34 -7.85 -44.88 6.73
N ILE A 35 -8.42 -44.48 5.58
CA ILE A 35 -8.54 -43.07 5.20
C ILE A 35 -9.96 -42.50 5.46
N GLN A 36 -10.91 -43.38 5.89
CA GLN A 36 -12.25 -42.96 6.33
C GLN A 36 -12.33 -42.72 7.86
N GLY A 37 -11.29 -42.21 8.43
CA GLY A 37 -11.23 -41.80 9.84
C GLY A 37 -10.71 -40.38 10.03
N CYS A 38 -10.77 -39.49 9.01
CA CYS A 38 -10.69 -38.08 9.23
C CYS A 38 -12.06 -37.55 9.66
N SER A 39 -12.14 -37.02 10.85
CA SER A 39 -13.33 -36.49 11.47
C SER A 39 -14.02 -35.47 10.55
N GLU A 40 -15.29 -35.65 10.27
CA GLU A 40 -16.21 -34.72 9.62
C GLU A 40 -16.38 -33.39 10.40
N ASP A 41 -15.57 -33.12 11.41
CA ASP A 41 -15.72 -32.02 12.37
C ASP A 41 -14.57 -30.98 12.37
N SER A 42 -13.80 -30.84 11.32
CA SER A 42 -12.73 -29.80 11.26
C SER A 42 -12.73 -29.03 9.96
N ALA A 43 -12.43 -27.72 10.03
CA ALA A 43 -12.12 -26.97 8.85
C ALA A 43 -10.85 -27.52 8.17
N GLN A 44 -10.75 -27.37 6.86
CA GLN A 44 -9.64 -27.88 6.05
C GLN A 44 -8.80 -26.72 5.51
N ILE A 45 -7.49 -26.96 5.42
CA ILE A 45 -6.55 -26.05 4.80
C ILE A 45 -5.63 -26.83 3.87
N THR A 46 -5.50 -26.38 2.64
CA THR A 46 -4.66 -27.00 1.61
C THR A 46 -3.87 -25.95 0.84
N GLU A 47 -2.65 -26.29 0.48
CA GLU A 47 -1.86 -25.51 -0.47
C GLU A 47 -1.92 -26.17 -1.84
N GLU A 48 -2.28 -25.42 -2.85
CA GLU A 48 -2.44 -25.91 -4.22
C GLU A 48 -1.78 -24.95 -5.22
N ILE A 49 -1.47 -25.47 -6.40
CA ILE A 49 -1.03 -24.66 -7.52
C ILE A 49 -2.22 -24.51 -8.47
N ARG A 50 -2.56 -23.25 -8.79
CA ARG A 50 -3.59 -22.92 -9.77
C ARG A 50 -3.00 -22.17 -10.93
N SER A 51 -3.32 -22.63 -12.14
CA SER A 51 -2.95 -21.95 -13.38
C SER A 51 -3.97 -20.88 -13.68
N LEU A 52 -3.57 -19.61 -13.65
CA LEU A 52 -4.40 -18.45 -13.94
C LEU A 52 -3.86 -17.71 -15.15
N LYS A 53 -4.76 -17.23 -16.02
CA LYS A 53 -4.37 -16.33 -17.10
C LYS A 53 -3.80 -15.06 -16.50
N THR A 54 -2.51 -14.83 -16.74
CA THR A 54 -1.76 -13.73 -16.14
C THR A 54 -1.29 -12.76 -17.21
N TYR A 55 -1.58 -11.47 -17.00
CA TYR A 55 -1.08 -10.34 -17.78
C TYR A 55 0.09 -9.72 -17.01
N PRO A 56 1.33 -10.05 -17.37
CA PRO A 56 2.49 -9.74 -16.56
C PRO A 56 2.91 -8.28 -16.63
N TYR A 57 3.77 -7.89 -15.69
CA TYR A 57 4.54 -6.66 -15.72
C TYR A 57 6.03 -6.96 -15.99
N SER A 58 6.79 -5.91 -16.32
CA SER A 58 8.20 -6.00 -16.68
C SER A 58 9.09 -6.36 -15.47
N ASN A 59 10.36 -6.66 -15.76
CA ASN A 59 11.40 -6.69 -14.74
C ASN A 59 11.48 -5.35 -13.98
N PRO A 60 12.03 -5.35 -12.75
CA PRO A 60 12.20 -4.13 -11.98
C PRO A 60 13.06 -3.10 -12.73
N ASN A 61 12.83 -1.83 -12.41
CA ASN A 61 13.62 -0.71 -12.95
C ASN A 61 14.92 -0.57 -12.17
N PRO A 62 16.11 -0.65 -12.81
CA PRO A 62 17.39 -0.48 -12.13
C PRO A 62 17.71 0.96 -11.74
N ILE A 63 16.97 1.95 -12.24
CA ILE A 63 17.11 3.35 -11.86
C ILE A 63 16.57 3.53 -10.44
N PRO A 64 17.34 4.08 -9.49
CA PRO A 64 16.87 4.27 -8.14
C PRO A 64 15.58 5.09 -8.09
N ILE A 65 14.58 4.63 -7.34
CA ILE A 65 13.28 5.30 -7.20
C ILE A 65 13.41 6.72 -6.60
N LEU A 66 14.55 7.03 -6.00
CA LEU A 66 14.92 8.38 -5.52
C LEU A 66 14.80 9.46 -6.59
N THR A 67 14.92 9.10 -7.86
CA THR A 67 14.73 10.03 -8.99
C THR A 67 13.27 10.50 -9.13
N LYS A 68 12.32 9.79 -8.52
CA LYS A 68 10.86 10.02 -8.64
C LYS A 68 10.19 10.28 -7.29
N ASP A 69 10.25 9.32 -6.37
CA ASP A 69 9.63 9.41 -5.03
C ASP A 69 10.52 8.78 -3.96
N SER A 70 11.20 9.62 -3.18
CA SER A 70 12.08 9.17 -2.09
C SER A 70 11.35 8.45 -0.94
N ARG A 71 10.01 8.58 -0.83
CA ARG A 71 9.23 7.92 0.22
C ARG A 71 9.20 6.41 0.04
N LEU A 72 9.37 5.93 -1.19
CA LEU A 72 9.34 4.51 -1.54
C LEU A 72 10.71 3.84 -1.50
N TYR A 73 11.80 4.60 -1.37
CA TYR A 73 13.13 4.01 -1.28
C TYR A 73 13.25 3.13 -0.03
N PRO A 74 13.71 1.87 -0.14
CA PRO A 74 14.55 1.29 -1.19
C PRO A 74 13.83 0.38 -2.21
N TYR A 75 12.54 0.44 -2.33
CA TYR A 75 11.84 -0.43 -3.27
C TYR A 75 12.19 -0.16 -4.74
N HIS A 76 12.08 -1.18 -5.59
CA HIS A 76 12.11 -1.04 -7.04
C HIS A 76 10.76 -0.54 -7.57
N SER A 77 10.76 0.14 -8.72
CA SER A 77 9.55 0.40 -9.49
C SER A 77 9.48 -0.50 -10.73
N PHE A 78 8.27 -0.65 -11.28
CA PHE A 78 8.01 -1.43 -12.49
C PHE A 78 7.25 -0.56 -13.47
N ASN A 79 7.68 -0.53 -14.73
CA ASN A 79 7.20 0.48 -15.68
C ASN A 79 6.60 -0.11 -16.97
N GLY A 80 6.73 -1.42 -17.21
CA GLY A 80 6.19 -2.10 -18.38
C GLY A 80 5.04 -3.03 -18.03
N TYR A 81 4.00 -3.08 -18.88
CA TYR A 81 2.81 -3.90 -18.69
C TYR A 81 2.39 -4.53 -20.01
N SER A 82 1.79 -5.73 -19.96
CA SER A 82 1.39 -6.48 -21.14
C SER A 82 -0.11 -6.37 -21.43
N HIS A 83 -0.44 -6.25 -22.71
CA HIS A 83 -1.80 -6.46 -23.22
C HIS A 83 -2.16 -7.94 -23.36
N GLU A 84 -1.16 -8.82 -23.40
CA GLU A 84 -1.33 -10.25 -23.62
C GLU A 84 -1.19 -10.99 -22.30
N GLY A 85 -2.09 -11.92 -22.06
CA GLY A 85 -2.09 -12.83 -20.93
C GLY A 85 -1.77 -14.25 -21.35
N SER A 86 -1.02 -14.96 -20.51
CA SER A 86 -0.73 -16.39 -20.68
C SER A 86 -0.95 -17.13 -19.36
N PRO A 87 -1.21 -18.45 -19.39
CA PRO A 87 -1.27 -19.24 -18.17
C PRO A 87 0.01 -19.13 -17.35
N GLN A 88 -0.11 -18.83 -16.06
CA GLN A 88 0.97 -18.85 -15.09
C GLN A 88 0.48 -19.54 -13.83
N ASP A 89 1.33 -20.34 -13.23
CA ASP A 89 1.03 -21.09 -12.02
C ASP A 89 1.25 -20.20 -10.79
N TRP A 90 0.25 -20.17 -9.90
CA TRP A 90 0.25 -19.42 -8.65
C TRP A 90 -0.01 -20.34 -7.49
N LYS A 91 0.70 -20.14 -6.38
CA LYS A 91 0.40 -20.79 -5.12
C LYS A 91 -0.84 -20.18 -4.50
N VAL A 92 -1.80 -21.03 -4.16
CA VAL A 92 -3.06 -20.68 -3.51
C VAL A 92 -3.19 -21.47 -2.22
N VAL A 93 -3.50 -20.82 -1.12
CA VAL A 93 -3.96 -21.47 0.10
C VAL A 93 -5.47 -21.46 0.07
N LYS A 94 -6.08 -22.65 0.07
CA LYS A 94 -7.53 -22.84 0.19
C LYS A 94 -7.85 -23.25 1.61
N MET A 95 -8.77 -22.53 2.23
CA MET A 95 -9.37 -22.82 3.52
C MET A 95 -10.85 -23.07 3.30
N GLU A 96 -11.41 -24.15 3.86
CA GLU A 96 -12.82 -24.46 3.71
C GLU A 96 -13.40 -25.20 4.93
N ASN A 97 -14.69 -24.97 5.13
CA ASN A 97 -15.53 -25.76 6.02
C ASN A 97 -16.84 -26.14 5.29
N ASP A 98 -17.87 -26.58 5.99
CA ASP A 98 -19.16 -26.96 5.38
C ASP A 98 -19.91 -25.76 4.77
N HIS A 99 -19.58 -24.51 5.12
CA HIS A 99 -20.34 -23.31 4.80
C HIS A 99 -19.68 -22.42 3.77
N ILE A 100 -18.37 -22.18 3.90
CA ILE A 100 -17.65 -21.25 3.03
C ILE A 100 -16.29 -21.78 2.58
N GLU A 101 -15.80 -21.21 1.49
CA GLU A 101 -14.43 -21.35 1.01
C GLU A 101 -13.73 -19.98 1.01
N VAL A 102 -12.46 -19.94 1.42
CA VAL A 102 -11.62 -18.75 1.42
C VAL A 102 -10.29 -19.07 0.73
N TYR A 103 -9.87 -18.21 -0.17
CA TYR A 103 -8.65 -18.38 -0.96
C TYR A 103 -7.65 -17.28 -0.65
N VAL A 104 -6.38 -17.62 -0.42
CA VAL A 104 -5.31 -16.67 -0.10
C VAL A 104 -4.18 -16.82 -1.12
N LEU A 105 -3.59 -15.70 -1.56
CA LEU A 105 -2.47 -15.63 -2.51
C LEU A 105 -1.20 -15.12 -1.83
N PRO A 106 -0.34 -15.98 -1.26
CA PRO A 106 0.89 -15.54 -0.60
C PRO A 106 1.87 -14.83 -1.54
N GLU A 107 1.86 -15.17 -2.83
CA GLU A 107 2.75 -14.60 -3.84
C GLU A 107 2.28 -13.24 -4.39
N VAL A 108 1.06 -12.79 -4.03
CA VAL A 108 0.46 -11.53 -4.48
C VAL A 108 -0.02 -10.74 -3.26
N GLY A 109 0.92 -10.19 -2.50
CA GLY A 109 0.65 -9.36 -1.33
C GLY A 109 0.02 -10.09 -0.14
N GLY A 110 -0.08 -11.42 -0.18
CA GLY A 110 -0.79 -12.21 0.84
C GLY A 110 -2.30 -11.96 0.87
N LYS A 111 -2.86 -11.33 -0.18
CA LYS A 111 -4.28 -10.95 -0.23
C LYS A 111 -5.20 -12.18 -0.14
N ILE A 112 -6.36 -11.99 0.46
CA ILE A 112 -7.47 -12.92 0.25
C ILE A 112 -7.91 -12.75 -1.20
N TRP A 113 -7.83 -13.80 -2.00
CA TRP A 113 -8.18 -13.72 -3.41
C TRP A 113 -9.70 -13.70 -3.62
N GLY A 114 -10.45 -14.44 -2.79
CA GLY A 114 -11.89 -14.45 -2.81
C GLY A 114 -12.47 -15.35 -1.73
N ALA A 115 -13.78 -15.24 -1.54
CA ALA A 115 -14.54 -16.12 -0.63
C ALA A 115 -15.92 -16.44 -1.20
N ILE A 116 -16.36 -17.68 -1.02
CA ILE A 116 -17.57 -18.24 -1.61
C ILE A 116 -18.50 -18.75 -0.51
N ASP A 117 -19.78 -18.41 -0.60
CA ASP A 117 -20.86 -19.07 0.15
C ASP A 117 -21.23 -20.38 -0.53
N LYS A 118 -20.93 -21.53 0.09
CA LYS A 118 -21.20 -22.86 -0.47
C LYS A 118 -22.70 -23.18 -0.54
N SER A 119 -23.56 -22.43 0.16
CA SER A 119 -25.01 -22.67 0.17
C SER A 119 -25.72 -22.21 -1.11
N ASN A 120 -25.12 -21.28 -1.87
CA ASN A 120 -25.64 -20.76 -3.13
C ASN A 120 -24.59 -20.72 -4.23
N GLY A 121 -23.30 -20.84 -3.91
CA GLY A 121 -22.18 -20.75 -4.85
C GLY A 121 -21.73 -19.31 -5.16
N GLU A 122 -22.30 -18.31 -4.49
CA GLU A 122 -22.01 -16.90 -4.75
C GLU A 122 -20.72 -16.42 -4.07
N GLU A 123 -20.01 -15.53 -4.71
CA GLU A 123 -18.82 -14.87 -4.20
C GLU A 123 -19.21 -13.66 -3.35
N PHE A 124 -19.06 -13.75 -2.03
CA PHE A 124 -19.25 -12.58 -1.15
C PHE A 124 -17.98 -11.74 -0.98
N ILE A 125 -16.83 -12.26 -1.43
CA ILE A 125 -15.61 -11.51 -1.74
C ILE A 125 -15.27 -11.84 -3.19
N TYR A 126 -15.33 -10.84 -4.06
CA TYR A 126 -15.09 -10.99 -5.48
C TYR A 126 -13.70 -11.54 -5.78
N ARG A 127 -13.62 -12.63 -6.51
CA ARG A 127 -12.40 -13.32 -6.95
C ARG A 127 -12.19 -13.10 -8.43
N ASN A 128 -11.24 -12.23 -8.79
CA ASN A 128 -10.92 -11.96 -10.19
C ASN A 128 -10.54 -13.25 -10.95
N GLU A 129 -11.16 -13.50 -12.08
CA GLU A 129 -10.92 -14.68 -12.96
C GLU A 129 -9.51 -14.69 -13.57
N VAL A 130 -8.86 -13.53 -13.65
CA VAL A 130 -7.53 -13.36 -14.23
C VAL A 130 -6.59 -12.57 -13.30
N MET A 131 -5.30 -12.75 -13.49
CA MET A 131 -4.29 -11.97 -12.81
C MET A 131 -3.81 -10.85 -13.76
N LYS A 132 -4.55 -9.72 -13.79
CA LYS A 132 -4.21 -8.55 -14.62
C LYS A 132 -3.42 -7.52 -13.81
N PHE A 133 -2.09 -7.52 -13.95
CA PHE A 133 -1.28 -6.49 -13.34
C PHE A 133 -1.35 -5.18 -14.14
N ARG A 134 -1.63 -4.07 -13.46
CA ARG A 134 -1.74 -2.73 -14.02
C ARG A 134 -0.98 -1.71 -13.19
N ASN A 135 -0.63 -0.59 -13.82
CA ASN A 135 0.15 0.47 -13.19
C ASN A 135 -0.75 1.37 -12.30
N ILE A 136 -1.05 0.91 -11.09
CA ILE A 136 -1.94 1.58 -10.14
C ILE A 136 -1.24 1.88 -8.81
N SER A 137 -0.47 0.91 -8.26
CA SER A 137 0.27 1.14 -7.02
C SER A 137 1.43 2.11 -7.19
N LEU A 138 1.97 2.62 -6.08
CA LEU A 138 3.12 3.55 -6.10
C LEU A 138 4.39 2.93 -6.70
N ARG A 139 4.55 1.60 -6.62
CA ARG A 139 5.63 0.86 -7.30
C ARG A 139 5.29 0.46 -8.73
N GLY A 140 4.02 0.55 -9.09
CA GLY A 140 3.46 0.16 -10.37
C GLY A 140 2.44 -0.96 -10.26
N PRO A 141 2.82 -2.25 -10.13
CA PRO A 141 1.89 -3.36 -10.28
C PRO A 141 0.83 -3.43 -9.18
N TRP A 142 -0.39 -3.68 -9.60
CA TRP A 142 -1.56 -3.94 -8.77
C TRP A 142 -2.55 -4.78 -9.57
N THR A 143 -3.36 -5.58 -8.88
CA THR A 143 -4.44 -6.37 -9.48
C THR A 143 -5.71 -6.26 -8.64
N SER A 144 -6.87 -6.19 -9.32
CA SER A 144 -8.18 -6.07 -8.69
C SER A 144 -8.67 -7.36 -8.03
N GLY A 145 -9.73 -7.26 -7.26
CA GLY A 145 -10.39 -8.38 -6.60
C GLY A 145 -9.80 -8.75 -5.23
N GLY A 146 -10.57 -9.53 -4.48
CA GLY A 146 -10.21 -10.03 -3.17
C GLY A 146 -10.22 -9.00 -2.05
N ILE A 147 -9.43 -9.26 -0.99
CA ILE A 147 -9.16 -8.29 0.08
C ILE A 147 -7.67 -8.00 0.09
N GLU A 148 -7.30 -6.76 -0.21
CA GLU A 148 -5.94 -6.28 -0.17
C GLU A 148 -5.60 -5.72 1.21
N PHE A 149 -4.44 -6.09 1.73
CA PHE A 149 -3.93 -5.63 3.03
C PHE A 149 -2.98 -4.46 2.84
N ASN A 150 -3.42 -3.25 3.17
CA ASN A 150 -2.66 -2.01 2.96
C ASN A 150 -2.05 -1.50 4.27
N PHE A 151 -0.72 -1.56 4.35
CA PHE A 151 0.08 -1.11 5.51
C PHE A 151 1.24 -0.23 5.07
N GLY A 152 1.85 0.48 6.04
CA GLY A 152 3.06 1.25 5.85
C GLY A 152 2.84 2.75 5.82
N VAL A 153 3.11 3.40 4.69
CA VAL A 153 3.10 4.86 4.60
C VAL A 153 1.83 5.41 3.95
N ILE A 154 1.42 4.83 2.82
CA ILE A 154 0.29 5.32 2.02
C ILE A 154 -0.18 4.23 1.04
N GLY A 155 -1.42 4.33 0.60
CA GLY A 155 -2.25 3.45 -0.19
C GLY A 155 -1.57 2.55 -1.21
N HIS A 156 -2.14 1.43 -1.51
CA HIS A 156 -1.60 0.21 -2.06
C HIS A 156 -0.20 -0.11 -1.54
N THR A 157 -0.15 -1.02 -0.55
CA THR A 157 1.13 -1.41 0.08
C THR A 157 2.19 -1.74 -1.00
N PRO A 158 3.46 -1.40 -0.79
CA PRO A 158 4.52 -1.77 -1.73
C PRO A 158 4.61 -3.26 -2.05
N ALA A 159 4.12 -4.13 -1.18
CA ALA A 159 4.08 -5.58 -1.37
C ALA A 159 2.81 -6.09 -2.09
N THR A 160 1.88 -5.21 -2.53
CA THR A 160 0.55 -5.63 -3.07
C THR A 160 0.62 -6.60 -4.25
N ALA A 161 1.70 -6.61 -5.01
CA ALA A 161 1.92 -7.50 -6.16
C ALA A 161 3.19 -8.35 -6.01
N SER A 162 3.68 -8.50 -4.78
CA SER A 162 4.91 -9.23 -4.46
C SER A 162 4.65 -10.35 -3.46
N PRO A 163 5.49 -11.38 -3.40
CA PRO A 163 5.38 -12.42 -2.38
C PRO A 163 5.62 -11.83 -0.97
N VAL A 164 4.89 -12.35 0.00
CA VAL A 164 5.03 -12.06 1.43
C VAL A 164 5.30 -13.33 2.21
N ASP A 165 5.76 -13.18 3.45
CA ASP A 165 5.92 -14.32 4.35
C ASP A 165 4.55 -14.89 4.71
N TYR A 166 4.46 -16.21 4.78
CA TYR A 166 3.22 -16.90 5.18
C TYR A 166 3.51 -18.20 5.90
N VAL A 167 2.52 -18.66 6.68
CA VAL A 167 2.47 -19.99 7.26
C VAL A 167 1.02 -20.44 7.46
N THR A 168 0.75 -21.71 7.26
CA THR A 168 -0.57 -22.33 7.47
C THR A 168 -0.58 -23.14 8.77
N ARG A 169 -1.73 -23.24 9.43
CA ARG A 169 -1.88 -23.98 10.68
C ARG A 169 -3.29 -24.56 10.84
N THR A 170 -3.39 -25.80 11.27
CA THR A 170 -4.60 -26.37 11.88
C THR A 170 -4.52 -26.15 13.38
N ASN A 171 -5.52 -25.50 13.96
CA ASN A 171 -5.58 -25.16 15.37
C ASN A 171 -6.14 -26.31 16.19
N ALA A 172 -5.89 -26.30 17.52
CA ALA A 172 -6.33 -27.35 18.43
C ALA A 172 -7.87 -27.45 18.58
N ASP A 173 -8.59 -26.37 18.29
CA ASP A 173 -10.05 -26.26 18.30
C ASP A 173 -10.72 -26.75 17.00
N GLY A 174 -9.94 -27.19 16.03
CA GLY A 174 -10.40 -27.62 14.70
C GLY A 174 -10.59 -26.49 13.69
N SER A 175 -10.31 -25.25 14.05
CA SER A 175 -10.20 -24.13 13.11
C SER A 175 -8.90 -24.22 12.30
N VAL A 176 -8.82 -23.47 11.20
CA VAL A 176 -7.60 -23.34 10.39
C VAL A 176 -7.23 -21.89 10.25
N SER A 177 -5.92 -21.62 10.16
CA SER A 177 -5.39 -20.26 10.01
C SER A 177 -4.32 -20.20 8.93
N THR A 178 -4.35 -19.13 8.14
CA THR A 178 -3.25 -18.69 7.28
C THR A 178 -2.74 -17.36 7.80
N PHE A 179 -1.47 -17.31 8.19
CA PHE A 179 -0.80 -16.06 8.58
C PHE A 179 -0.05 -15.53 7.37
N VAL A 180 -0.24 -14.26 7.06
CA VAL A 180 0.50 -13.56 5.99
C VAL A 180 1.05 -12.26 6.52
N GLY A 181 2.14 -11.76 5.93
CA GLY A 181 2.62 -10.42 6.26
C GLY A 181 4.06 -10.16 5.88
N GLY A 182 4.53 -8.98 6.24
CA GLY A 182 5.87 -8.52 5.91
C GLY A 182 6.31 -7.31 6.72
N MET A 183 7.42 -6.75 6.30
CA MET A 183 7.94 -5.49 6.80
C MET A 183 7.85 -4.44 5.70
N ASP A 184 7.29 -3.28 6.01
CA ASP A 184 7.43 -2.11 5.13
C ASP A 184 8.85 -1.54 5.25
N LEU A 185 9.65 -1.68 4.19
CA LEU A 185 11.07 -1.30 4.24
C LEU A 185 11.30 0.18 4.63
N PRO A 186 10.57 1.18 4.07
CA PRO A 186 10.79 2.58 4.40
C PRO A 186 10.51 2.93 5.86
N SER A 187 9.41 2.45 6.45
CA SER A 187 9.02 2.71 7.84
C SER A 187 9.60 1.69 8.81
N ARG A 188 9.93 0.50 8.32
CA ARG A 188 10.33 -0.67 9.10
C ARG A 188 9.25 -1.16 10.07
N THR A 189 8.01 -0.76 9.86
CA THR A 189 6.87 -1.32 10.58
C THR A 189 6.56 -2.71 10.07
N HIS A 190 6.12 -3.60 10.94
CA HIS A 190 5.74 -4.97 10.59
C HIS A 190 4.24 -5.14 10.71
N TRP A 191 3.68 -5.89 9.78
CA TRP A 191 2.28 -6.26 9.80
C TRP A 191 2.12 -7.77 9.62
N ARG A 192 1.12 -8.32 10.28
CA ARG A 192 0.65 -9.70 10.15
C ARG A 192 -0.85 -9.70 10.13
N VAL A 193 -1.42 -10.51 9.28
CA VAL A 193 -2.85 -10.81 9.25
C VAL A 193 -3.01 -12.32 9.36
N GLU A 194 -3.66 -12.77 10.40
CA GLU A 194 -4.20 -14.13 10.49
C GLU A 194 -5.55 -14.15 9.80
N ILE A 195 -5.70 -14.93 8.76
CA ILE A 195 -6.99 -15.28 8.18
C ILE A 195 -7.40 -16.59 8.87
N LYS A 196 -8.47 -16.55 9.66
CA LYS A 196 -8.94 -17.68 10.46
C LYS A 196 -10.32 -18.12 10.00
N LEU A 197 -10.48 -19.43 9.82
CA LEU A 197 -11.75 -20.06 9.51
C LEU A 197 -12.09 -21.07 10.60
N GLU A 198 -13.16 -20.78 11.34
CA GLU A 198 -13.75 -21.69 12.31
C GLU A 198 -14.40 -22.87 11.60
N LYS A 199 -14.45 -24.03 12.28
CA LYS A 199 -14.93 -25.28 11.67
C LYS A 199 -16.44 -25.28 11.33
N ASP A 200 -17.24 -24.51 12.04
CA ASP A 200 -18.70 -24.56 12.02
C ASP A 200 -19.36 -23.17 11.86
N ARG A 201 -18.61 -22.18 11.34
CA ARG A 201 -19.11 -20.83 11.09
C ARG A 201 -19.15 -20.48 9.60
N ALA A 202 -20.15 -19.68 9.20
CA ALA A 202 -20.31 -19.20 7.83
C ALA A 202 -19.69 -17.80 7.59
N ASN A 203 -18.68 -17.43 8.36
CA ASN A 203 -17.87 -16.25 8.23
C ASN A 203 -16.39 -16.62 8.44
N PHE A 204 -15.49 -15.77 8.01
CA PHE A 204 -14.07 -15.87 8.38
C PHE A 204 -13.62 -14.60 9.07
N GLU A 205 -12.54 -14.70 9.80
CA GLU A 205 -11.97 -13.62 10.61
C GLU A 205 -10.62 -13.19 10.06
N THR A 206 -10.30 -11.90 10.23
CA THR A 206 -8.95 -11.38 10.09
C THR A 206 -8.49 -10.78 11.42
N ASN A 207 -7.45 -11.38 12.00
CA ASN A 207 -6.81 -10.92 13.23
C ASN A 207 -5.51 -10.24 12.87
N THR A 208 -5.41 -8.94 13.08
CA THR A 208 -4.26 -8.15 12.67
C THR A 208 -3.35 -7.79 13.82
N LEU A 209 -2.05 -7.92 13.56
CA LEU A 209 -0.96 -7.39 14.37
C LEU A 209 -0.17 -6.38 13.54
N PHE A 210 -0.06 -5.16 14.02
CA PHE A 210 0.76 -4.11 13.41
C PHE A 210 1.67 -3.50 14.47
N TYR A 211 2.99 -3.47 14.23
CA TYR A 211 3.92 -2.95 15.24
C TYR A 211 5.08 -2.16 14.64
N ASN A 212 5.53 -1.19 15.42
CA ASN A 212 6.68 -0.34 15.13
C ASN A 212 7.89 -0.77 15.97
N PRO A 213 8.86 -1.54 15.44
CA PRO A 213 10.04 -1.96 16.22
C PRO A 213 11.12 -0.88 16.29
N THR A 214 10.85 0.34 15.84
CA THR A 214 11.85 1.41 15.76
C THR A 214 11.78 2.38 16.94
N PRO A 215 12.87 3.07 17.28
CA PRO A 215 12.87 4.10 18.32
C PRO A 215 12.31 5.44 17.85
N SER A 216 11.68 5.49 16.67
CA SER A 216 11.11 6.71 16.12
C SER A 216 9.62 6.53 15.86
N THR A 217 8.85 7.59 16.00
CA THR A 217 7.48 7.64 15.53
C THR A 217 7.44 7.38 14.02
N GLN A 218 6.56 6.50 13.57
CA GLN A 218 6.40 6.14 12.15
C GLN A 218 5.05 6.60 11.61
N ALA A 219 4.90 6.54 10.29
CA ALA A 219 3.61 6.70 9.65
C ALA A 219 2.68 5.56 10.06
N TYR A 220 1.44 5.91 10.42
CA TYR A 220 0.39 4.92 10.67
C TYR A 220 -0.55 4.89 9.48
N TYR A 221 -0.57 3.78 8.77
CA TYR A 221 -1.46 3.56 7.64
C TYR A 221 -1.97 2.12 7.63
N ASN A 222 -3.29 1.97 7.62
CA ASN A 222 -3.94 0.70 7.41
C ASN A 222 -5.28 0.89 6.72
N TRP A 223 -5.53 0.08 5.68
CA TRP A 223 -6.83 -0.12 5.04
C TRP A 223 -6.93 -1.54 4.51
N MET A 224 -8.04 -2.22 4.84
CA MET A 224 -8.43 -3.51 4.27
C MET A 224 -9.35 -3.23 3.11
N THR A 225 -8.91 -3.52 1.88
CA THR A 225 -9.65 -3.18 0.67
C THR A 225 -10.36 -4.42 0.12
N GLY A 226 -11.62 -4.62 0.52
CA GLY A 226 -12.46 -5.70 0.01
C GLY A 226 -13.10 -5.33 -1.33
N ALA A 227 -13.30 -6.31 -2.20
CA ALA A 227 -13.91 -6.17 -3.52
C ALA A 227 -15.22 -6.93 -3.63
N ALA A 228 -16.20 -6.35 -4.33
CA ALA A 228 -17.48 -6.95 -4.66
C ALA A 228 -17.88 -6.60 -6.08
N PHE A 229 -18.74 -7.39 -6.73
CA PHE A 229 -19.24 -7.12 -8.07
C PHE A 229 -20.05 -5.80 -8.10
N ALA A 230 -19.87 -5.02 -9.14
CA ALA A 230 -20.70 -3.85 -9.41
C ALA A 230 -21.89 -4.28 -10.31
N GLN A 231 -23.07 -4.33 -9.72
CA GLN A 231 -24.32 -4.68 -10.41
C GLN A 231 -25.35 -3.56 -10.24
N ASP A 232 -26.26 -3.44 -11.21
CA ASP A 232 -27.22 -2.33 -11.28
C ASP A 232 -28.15 -2.26 -10.05
N ASP A 233 -28.46 -3.41 -9.44
CA ASP A 233 -29.34 -3.55 -8.28
C ASP A 233 -28.59 -3.55 -6.93
N LEU A 234 -27.29 -3.35 -6.94
CA LEU A 234 -26.47 -3.31 -5.73
C LEU A 234 -26.86 -2.12 -4.83
N GLU A 235 -27.32 -2.43 -3.63
CA GLU A 235 -27.46 -1.48 -2.54
C GLU A 235 -26.24 -1.52 -1.62
N LEU A 236 -25.59 -0.37 -1.46
CA LEU A 236 -24.41 -0.16 -0.64
C LEU A 236 -24.82 0.24 0.77
N ILE A 237 -24.52 -0.59 1.75
CA ILE A 237 -24.97 -0.44 3.14
C ILE A 237 -23.82 0.12 3.97
N PHE A 238 -23.79 1.44 4.12
CA PHE A 238 -22.77 2.18 4.87
C PHE A 238 -23.46 3.11 5.88
N PRO A 239 -23.55 2.72 7.16
CA PRO A 239 -24.21 3.54 8.18
C PRO A 239 -23.51 4.87 8.41
N GLY A 240 -24.27 5.97 8.28
CA GLY A 240 -23.74 7.31 8.46
C GLY A 240 -24.71 8.37 7.96
N ASN A 241 -24.37 9.64 8.13
CA ASN A 241 -25.14 10.78 7.64
C ASN A 241 -24.30 11.80 6.88
N GLN A 242 -23.00 11.58 6.79
CA GLN A 242 -22.03 12.39 6.04
C GLN A 242 -20.98 11.48 5.44
N TYR A 243 -20.27 11.99 4.43
CA TYR A 243 -19.02 11.36 3.98
C TYR A 243 -17.92 12.41 3.83
N LEU A 244 -16.68 11.94 3.95
CA LEU A 244 -15.47 12.72 3.71
C LEU A 244 -14.89 12.32 2.35
N LYS A 245 -14.50 13.33 1.55
CA LYS A 245 -13.62 13.10 0.41
C LYS A 245 -12.19 12.83 0.88
N HIS A 246 -11.31 12.36 0.00
CA HIS A 246 -9.86 12.23 0.30
C HIS A 246 -9.24 13.54 0.80
N SER A 247 -9.74 14.69 0.37
CA SER A 247 -9.32 16.01 0.87
C SER A 247 -9.77 16.31 2.30
N GLY A 248 -10.67 15.52 2.88
CA GLY A 248 -11.32 15.80 4.15
C GLY A 248 -12.56 16.69 4.05
N LEU A 249 -12.94 17.12 2.82
CA LEU A 249 -14.15 17.90 2.60
C LEU A 249 -15.39 17.06 2.92
N VAL A 250 -16.26 17.60 3.80
CA VAL A 250 -17.50 16.96 4.23
C VAL A 250 -18.62 17.17 3.22
N LYS A 251 -19.41 16.13 2.98
CA LYS A 251 -20.62 16.10 2.14
C LYS A 251 -21.73 15.29 2.79
N SER A 252 -22.98 15.50 2.33
CA SER A 252 -24.16 14.77 2.80
C SER A 252 -24.15 13.30 2.32
N TRP A 253 -24.66 12.41 3.15
CA TRP A 253 -24.86 10.98 2.89
C TRP A 253 -26.16 10.51 3.55
N PRO A 254 -26.94 9.59 2.98
CA PRO A 254 -26.78 9.00 1.66
C PRO A 254 -27.31 9.87 0.52
N ILE A 255 -28.08 10.91 0.83
CA ILE A 255 -28.67 11.80 -0.18
C ILE A 255 -27.69 12.94 -0.47
N ASP A 256 -27.32 13.09 -1.73
CA ASP A 256 -26.39 14.14 -2.16
C ASP A 256 -27.09 15.50 -2.41
N ASP A 257 -26.30 16.53 -2.74
CA ASP A 257 -26.80 17.90 -3.01
C ASP A 257 -27.76 17.97 -4.22
N HIS A 258 -27.89 16.91 -5.02
CA HIS A 258 -28.79 16.78 -6.17
C HIS A 258 -30.02 15.92 -5.89
N GLY A 259 -30.19 15.43 -4.66
CA GLY A 259 -31.31 14.59 -4.24
C GLY A 259 -31.16 13.11 -4.64
N ARG A 260 -29.96 12.66 -5.08
CA ARG A 260 -29.71 11.27 -5.43
C ARG A 260 -29.38 10.46 -4.19
N ASN A 261 -29.98 9.28 -4.08
CA ASN A 261 -29.61 8.31 -3.05
C ASN A 261 -28.39 7.51 -3.51
N LEU A 262 -27.23 7.83 -2.96
CA LEU A 262 -25.93 7.26 -3.33
C LEU A 262 -25.69 5.83 -2.79
N THR A 263 -26.64 5.28 -1.99
CA THR A 263 -26.55 3.87 -1.58
C THR A 263 -26.83 2.92 -2.74
N PHE A 264 -27.52 3.32 -3.78
CA PHE A 264 -27.71 2.51 -4.98
C PHE A 264 -26.61 2.79 -6.01
N TYR A 265 -25.99 1.73 -6.51
CA TYR A 265 -24.86 1.82 -7.43
C TYR A 265 -25.18 2.69 -8.64
N ASP A 266 -26.31 2.48 -9.31
CA ASP A 266 -26.77 3.23 -10.49
C ASP A 266 -26.96 4.73 -10.27
N ASN A 267 -27.16 5.16 -9.05
CA ASN A 267 -27.31 6.58 -8.73
C ASN A 267 -25.97 7.34 -8.69
N ASN A 268 -24.82 6.65 -8.79
CA ASN A 268 -23.48 7.23 -8.68
C ASN A 268 -22.97 7.78 -10.02
N GLN A 269 -23.80 8.56 -10.71
CA GLN A 269 -23.49 9.20 -11.99
C GLN A 269 -22.56 10.41 -11.77
N PHE A 270 -21.25 10.19 -11.85
CA PHE A 270 -20.20 11.20 -11.70
C PHE A 270 -19.03 10.92 -12.66
N GLU A 271 -18.11 11.87 -12.78
CA GLU A 271 -16.90 11.75 -13.59
C GLU A 271 -15.78 11.02 -12.85
N GLY A 272 -15.05 10.17 -13.54
CA GLY A 272 -13.89 9.43 -13.03
C GLY A 272 -14.25 8.39 -11.98
N HIS A 273 -13.46 8.28 -10.92
CA HIS A 273 -13.70 7.44 -9.75
C HIS A 273 -14.15 8.30 -8.55
N LYS A 274 -14.71 7.66 -7.54
CA LYS A 274 -15.15 8.35 -6.34
C LYS A 274 -14.99 7.51 -5.07
N SER A 275 -14.56 8.18 -4.00
CA SER A 275 -14.47 7.61 -2.66
C SER A 275 -15.43 8.30 -1.72
N TYR A 276 -16.12 7.50 -0.92
CA TYR A 276 -16.98 7.94 0.19
C TYR A 276 -16.44 7.35 1.48
N HIS A 277 -15.78 8.15 2.33
CA HIS A 277 -15.47 7.76 3.70
C HIS A 277 -16.66 8.11 4.55
N VAL A 278 -17.56 7.15 4.76
CA VAL A 278 -18.84 7.38 5.43
C VAL A 278 -18.63 7.50 6.93
N VAL A 279 -19.24 8.52 7.53
CA VAL A 279 -19.10 8.86 8.95
C VAL A 279 -20.43 9.35 9.53
N GLY A 280 -20.49 9.44 10.86
CA GLY A 280 -21.59 10.13 11.56
C GLY A 280 -22.50 9.23 12.37
N GLU A 281 -22.40 7.91 12.28
CA GLU A 281 -23.12 6.97 13.14
C GLU A 281 -22.15 6.00 13.82
N TRP A 282 -22.48 5.54 15.02
CA TRP A 282 -21.77 4.48 15.72
C TRP A 282 -22.33 3.14 15.30
N LYS A 283 -21.69 2.47 14.37
CA LYS A 283 -22.07 1.14 13.89
C LYS A 283 -20.83 0.32 13.58
N ASN A 284 -20.92 -0.97 13.80
CA ASN A 284 -19.84 -1.94 13.72
C ASN A 284 -19.77 -2.64 12.36
N TYR A 285 -20.63 -2.31 11.41
CA TYR A 285 -20.76 -3.04 10.16
C TYR A 285 -20.95 -2.13 8.95
N PHE A 286 -20.61 -2.63 7.79
CA PHE A 286 -20.98 -2.10 6.47
C PHE A 286 -20.92 -3.23 5.43
N GLY A 287 -21.42 -3.00 4.23
CA GLY A 287 -21.43 -4.01 3.16
C GLY A 287 -22.31 -3.62 1.99
N GLY A 288 -22.89 -4.61 1.32
CA GLY A 288 -23.81 -4.43 0.22
C GLY A 288 -24.75 -5.61 0.02
N TYR A 289 -25.82 -5.39 -0.72
CA TYR A 289 -26.85 -6.39 -1.02
C TYR A 289 -27.32 -6.28 -2.46
N TYR A 290 -27.37 -7.42 -3.14
CA TYR A 290 -27.90 -7.56 -4.50
C TYR A 290 -29.35 -8.02 -4.40
N HIS A 291 -30.29 -7.13 -4.77
CA HIS A 291 -31.70 -7.37 -4.57
C HIS A 291 -32.31 -8.44 -5.50
N ASN A 292 -31.81 -8.55 -6.72
CA ASN A 292 -32.32 -9.52 -7.70
C ASN A 292 -31.94 -10.96 -7.32
N GLU A 293 -30.70 -11.20 -6.95
CA GLU A 293 -30.18 -12.52 -6.59
C GLU A 293 -30.45 -12.86 -5.11
N GLY A 294 -30.73 -11.88 -4.28
CA GLY A 294 -31.03 -12.08 -2.87
C GLY A 294 -29.84 -12.47 -2.01
N TYR A 295 -28.63 -12.01 -2.37
CA TYR A 295 -27.43 -12.22 -1.58
C TYR A 295 -26.65 -10.93 -1.38
N GLY A 296 -25.59 -10.96 -0.58
CA GLY A 296 -24.74 -9.82 -0.34
C GLY A 296 -23.48 -10.17 0.41
N PHE A 297 -22.77 -9.12 0.80
CA PHE A 297 -21.50 -9.18 1.49
C PHE A 297 -21.48 -8.19 2.65
N GLY A 298 -20.75 -8.54 3.70
CA GLY A 298 -20.63 -7.69 4.85
C GLY A 298 -19.27 -7.77 5.52
N HIS A 299 -18.97 -6.71 6.25
CA HIS A 299 -17.83 -6.56 7.15
C HIS A 299 -18.35 -6.14 8.52
N TRP A 300 -17.78 -6.71 9.57
CA TRP A 300 -18.01 -6.31 10.95
C TRP A 300 -16.68 -6.15 11.69
N ALA A 301 -16.57 -5.08 12.45
CA ALA A 301 -15.54 -4.86 13.47
C ALA A 301 -16.07 -3.89 14.51
N GLN A 302 -15.53 -3.91 15.72
CA GLN A 302 -15.88 -2.89 16.70
C GLN A 302 -15.55 -1.49 16.17
N TYR A 303 -16.48 -0.54 16.29
CA TYR A 303 -16.32 0.79 15.72
C TYR A 303 -15.08 1.53 16.24
N ASP A 304 -14.75 1.36 17.51
CA ASP A 304 -13.56 1.98 18.13
C ASP A 304 -12.24 1.34 17.64
N GLU A 305 -12.28 0.12 17.12
CA GLU A 305 -11.13 -0.51 16.47
C GLU A 305 -11.05 -0.13 14.99
N MET A 306 -12.17 -0.14 14.24
CA MET A 306 -12.21 0.11 12.80
C MET A 306 -13.25 1.18 12.42
N PRO A 307 -13.03 2.47 12.78
CA PRO A 307 -14.00 3.53 12.53
C PRO A 307 -14.09 3.97 11.06
N GLY A 308 -13.13 3.58 10.24
CA GLY A 308 -13.06 3.92 8.82
C GLY A 308 -13.91 2.98 7.97
N GLN A 309 -14.97 3.51 7.40
CA GLN A 309 -15.82 2.81 6.43
C GLN A 309 -15.70 3.56 5.10
N LYS A 310 -15.16 2.93 4.07
CA LYS A 310 -14.95 3.57 2.79
C LYS A 310 -15.53 2.75 1.65
N LEU A 311 -16.26 3.42 0.79
CA LEU A 311 -16.70 2.93 -0.49
C LEU A 311 -15.88 3.58 -1.60
N TRP A 312 -15.37 2.79 -2.56
CA TRP A 312 -14.72 3.29 -3.75
C TRP A 312 -15.36 2.70 -5.00
N LEU A 313 -15.65 3.57 -5.99
CA LEU A 313 -16.36 3.23 -7.21
C LEU A 313 -15.64 3.80 -8.44
N TRP A 314 -15.60 3.04 -9.54
CA TRP A 314 -15.38 3.60 -10.87
C TRP A 314 -16.61 4.41 -11.30
N ALA A 315 -16.39 5.44 -12.15
CA ALA A 315 -17.51 6.18 -12.73
C ALA A 315 -18.35 5.29 -13.64
N LEU A 316 -19.65 5.58 -13.70
CA LEU A 316 -20.57 4.95 -14.64
C LEU A 316 -20.43 5.51 -16.07
N SER A 317 -19.66 6.60 -16.27
CA SER A 317 -19.24 7.06 -17.59
C SER A 317 -18.21 6.11 -18.21
N ARG A 318 -17.99 6.20 -19.56
CA ARG A 318 -16.94 5.40 -20.20
C ARG A 318 -15.55 5.65 -19.59
N GLN A 319 -15.31 6.80 -18.96
CA GLN A 319 -14.06 7.07 -18.26
C GLN A 319 -13.77 6.08 -17.12
N GLY A 320 -14.80 5.61 -16.43
CA GLY A 320 -14.69 4.54 -15.44
C GLY A 320 -14.86 3.17 -16.06
N GLY A 321 -15.83 3.03 -16.99
CA GLY A 321 -16.16 1.76 -17.64
C GLY A 321 -15.04 1.14 -18.48
N ILE A 322 -14.11 1.94 -19.00
CA ILE A 322 -12.93 1.40 -19.69
C ILE A 322 -12.03 0.54 -18.79
N TRP A 323 -12.06 0.80 -17.48
CA TRP A 323 -11.25 0.05 -16.50
C TRP A 323 -11.75 -1.37 -16.29
N GLU A 324 -13.02 -1.69 -16.63
CA GLU A 324 -13.54 -3.04 -16.64
C GLU A 324 -12.66 -3.94 -17.52
N GLU A 325 -12.43 -3.56 -18.77
CA GLU A 325 -11.61 -4.31 -19.74
C GLU A 325 -10.11 -4.32 -19.36
N PHE A 326 -9.65 -3.32 -18.63
CA PHE A 326 -8.27 -3.26 -18.19
C PHE A 326 -7.99 -4.14 -16.96
N LEU A 327 -8.99 -4.47 -16.14
CA LEU A 327 -8.81 -5.15 -14.85
C LEU A 327 -9.32 -6.58 -14.84
N THR A 328 -10.36 -6.90 -15.66
CA THR A 328 -10.96 -8.23 -15.77
C THR A 328 -11.00 -8.66 -17.24
N ASP A 329 -11.35 -9.91 -17.52
CA ASP A 329 -11.64 -10.35 -18.89
C ASP A 329 -13.15 -10.34 -19.13
N THR A 330 -13.92 -11.10 -18.34
CA THR A 330 -15.37 -11.27 -18.51
C THR A 330 -16.19 -10.98 -17.25
N ASP A 331 -15.54 -10.80 -16.09
CA ASP A 331 -16.21 -10.61 -14.80
C ASP A 331 -16.97 -9.27 -14.67
N GLY A 332 -16.69 -8.30 -15.54
CA GLY A 332 -17.31 -6.99 -15.46
C GLY A 332 -16.64 -6.04 -14.46
N GLN A 333 -17.39 -5.03 -14.01
CA GLN A 333 -16.89 -4.01 -13.09
C GLN A 333 -17.00 -4.46 -11.62
N TYR A 334 -16.18 -3.90 -10.76
CA TYR A 334 -16.22 -4.13 -9.32
C TYR A 334 -16.29 -2.82 -8.53
N VAL A 335 -16.68 -2.93 -7.27
CA VAL A 335 -16.63 -1.87 -6.27
C VAL A 335 -15.73 -2.32 -5.12
N GLU A 336 -15.19 -1.33 -4.38
CA GLU A 336 -14.40 -1.62 -3.19
C GLU A 336 -15.14 -1.16 -1.94
N PHE A 337 -15.32 -2.07 -0.97
CA PHE A 337 -15.77 -1.78 0.37
C PHE A 337 -14.59 -1.97 1.33
N GLN A 338 -14.20 -0.91 1.99
CA GLN A 338 -12.92 -0.85 2.68
C GLN A 338 -13.10 -0.52 4.16
N ALA A 339 -12.34 -1.23 5.00
CA ALA A 339 -12.22 -0.97 6.43
C ALA A 339 -10.89 -0.28 6.76
N GLY A 340 -10.88 0.65 7.71
CA GLY A 340 -9.66 1.35 8.10
C GLY A 340 -9.63 1.78 9.56
N ARG A 341 -8.41 1.85 10.11
CA ARG A 341 -8.15 2.30 11.49
C ARG A 341 -8.37 3.82 11.67
N GLN A 342 -8.57 4.56 10.59
CA GLN A 342 -8.80 6.02 10.59
C GLN A 342 -9.99 6.37 9.71
N TRP A 343 -10.59 7.56 9.91
CA TRP A 343 -11.75 7.98 9.11
C TRP A 343 -11.42 8.35 7.67
N VAL A 344 -10.17 8.68 7.35
CA VAL A 344 -9.74 9.06 6.00
C VAL A 344 -8.44 8.37 5.67
N GLN A 345 -8.31 7.94 4.43
CA GLN A 345 -7.17 7.16 3.96
C GLN A 345 -5.85 7.95 3.91
N TYR A 346 -5.90 9.24 3.60
CA TYR A 346 -4.72 10.10 3.47
C TYR A 346 -4.76 11.26 4.48
N SER A 347 -3.62 11.95 4.66
CA SER A 347 -3.64 13.26 5.32
C SER A 347 -4.50 14.22 4.51
N PRO A 348 -5.62 14.71 5.09
CA PRO A 348 -6.53 15.58 4.35
C PRO A 348 -5.89 16.90 3.97
N SER A 349 -6.24 17.42 2.78
CA SER A 349 -5.71 18.68 2.23
C SER A 349 -6.68 19.86 2.35
N ASP A 350 -7.92 19.63 2.81
CA ASP A 350 -8.90 20.70 3.06
C ASP A 350 -8.54 21.44 4.35
N ASP A 351 -8.46 22.76 4.29
CA ASP A 351 -8.09 23.61 5.43
C ASP A 351 -9.10 23.55 6.59
N PHE A 352 -10.34 23.20 6.29
CA PHE A 352 -11.43 23.13 7.27
C PHE A 352 -11.64 21.74 7.86
N THR A 353 -10.78 20.78 7.60
CA THR A 353 -10.88 19.47 8.23
C THR A 353 -10.20 19.44 9.60
N PRO A 354 -10.86 18.92 10.65
CA PRO A 354 -10.20 18.67 11.94
C PRO A 354 -9.41 17.35 11.95
N ILE A 355 -9.51 16.54 10.89
CA ILE A 355 -8.92 15.21 10.83
C ILE A 355 -7.45 15.33 10.45
N LYS A 356 -6.60 14.68 11.23
CA LYS A 356 -5.15 14.58 11.03
C LYS A 356 -4.75 13.11 11.00
N LYS A 357 -3.62 12.80 10.37
CA LYS A 357 -3.08 11.45 10.36
C LYS A 357 -2.60 11.06 11.74
N ALA A 358 -2.86 9.82 12.13
CA ALA A 358 -2.36 9.28 13.39
C ALA A 358 -0.85 8.99 13.32
N ASP A 359 -0.20 8.99 14.48
CA ASP A 359 1.17 8.56 14.69
C ASP A 359 1.23 7.09 15.09
N PHE A 360 2.35 6.44 14.79
CA PHE A 360 2.68 5.13 15.31
C PHE A 360 3.88 5.25 16.24
N ASP A 361 3.62 5.18 17.53
CA ASP A 361 4.61 5.42 18.59
C ASP A 361 5.80 4.46 18.53
N PRO A 362 6.95 4.87 19.05
CA PRO A 362 8.11 4.00 19.19
C PRO A 362 7.79 2.74 20.01
N TYR A 363 8.13 1.56 19.45
CA TYR A 363 7.87 0.24 20.05
C TYR A 363 6.39 -0.02 20.35
N GLY A 364 5.50 0.74 19.68
CA GLY A 364 4.06 0.56 19.75
C GLY A 364 3.60 -0.70 19.03
N THR A 365 2.54 -1.30 19.54
CA THR A 365 1.88 -2.46 18.95
C THR A 365 0.39 -2.20 18.91
N ASP A 366 -0.24 -2.42 17.77
CA ASP A 366 -1.68 -2.34 17.57
C ASP A 366 -2.23 -3.69 17.13
N ARG A 367 -3.44 -4.00 17.56
CA ARG A 367 -4.12 -5.26 17.25
C ARG A 367 -5.60 -4.98 17.12
N TRP A 368 -6.25 -5.64 16.16
CA TRP A 368 -7.70 -5.58 15.99
C TRP A 368 -8.23 -6.84 15.32
N HIS A 369 -9.54 -6.98 15.38
CA HIS A 369 -10.29 -8.10 14.85
C HIS A 369 -11.36 -7.63 13.88
N GLU A 370 -11.52 -8.35 12.77
CA GLU A 370 -12.54 -8.10 11.76
C GLU A 370 -13.20 -9.41 11.34
N SER A 371 -14.51 -9.39 11.03
CA SER A 371 -15.26 -10.50 10.49
C SER A 371 -15.82 -10.14 9.10
N TRP A 372 -15.69 -11.07 8.16
CA TRP A 372 -16.14 -10.97 6.78
C TRP A 372 -17.16 -12.06 6.49
N PHE A 373 -18.32 -11.71 5.94
CA PHE A 373 -19.43 -12.64 5.89
C PHE A 373 -20.36 -12.47 4.68
N PRO A 374 -20.99 -13.56 4.19
CA PRO A 374 -22.07 -13.50 3.23
C PRO A 374 -23.38 -13.08 3.87
N ILE A 375 -24.27 -12.48 3.06
CA ILE A 375 -25.65 -12.18 3.41
C ILE A 375 -26.56 -12.95 2.46
N LYS A 376 -27.60 -13.62 2.98
CA LYS A 376 -28.48 -14.46 2.17
C LYS A 376 -29.95 -14.25 2.50
N GLY A 377 -30.74 -13.82 1.54
CA GLY A 377 -32.22 -13.79 1.58
C GLY A 377 -32.84 -12.81 2.56
N THR A 378 -32.07 -11.97 3.24
CA THR A 378 -32.60 -11.03 4.24
C THR A 378 -33.36 -9.84 3.64
N GLY A 379 -33.11 -9.51 2.39
CA GLY A 379 -33.65 -8.30 1.73
C GLY A 379 -32.83 -7.04 2.00
N GLY A 380 -31.66 -7.18 2.66
CA GLY A 380 -30.76 -6.12 3.04
C GLY A 380 -30.09 -6.39 4.39
N MET A 381 -29.44 -5.34 4.95
CA MET A 381 -28.81 -5.40 6.27
C MET A 381 -28.98 -4.04 6.94
N ASN A 382 -29.59 -4.00 8.11
CA ASN A 382 -29.63 -2.79 8.93
C ASN A 382 -29.25 -3.02 10.39
N GLU A 383 -28.80 -4.23 10.70
CA GLU A 383 -28.05 -4.61 11.89
C GLU A 383 -27.16 -5.82 11.58
N ALA A 384 -25.94 -5.84 12.11
CA ALA A 384 -25.05 -6.99 12.05
C ALA A 384 -24.14 -7.06 13.28
N SER A 385 -23.75 -8.28 13.59
CA SER A 385 -22.78 -8.62 14.63
C SER A 385 -21.76 -9.61 14.08
N GLU A 386 -20.84 -10.03 14.91
CA GLU A 386 -19.92 -11.13 14.62
C GLU A 386 -20.64 -12.48 14.37
N ASP A 387 -21.87 -12.65 14.89
CA ASP A 387 -22.61 -13.92 14.91
C ASP A 387 -23.80 -13.97 13.94
N GLY A 388 -24.18 -12.84 13.32
CA GLY A 388 -25.32 -12.84 12.39
C GLY A 388 -25.68 -11.49 11.80
N VAL A 389 -26.66 -11.54 10.89
CA VAL A 389 -27.22 -10.37 10.17
C VAL A 389 -28.70 -10.29 10.40
N MET A 390 -29.22 -9.06 10.51
CA MET A 390 -30.65 -8.79 10.62
C MET A 390 -31.04 -7.64 9.68
N TYR A 391 -32.18 -7.81 9.02
CA TYR A 391 -32.87 -6.75 8.29
C TYR A 391 -34.26 -6.60 8.85
N VAL A 392 -34.61 -5.39 9.24
CA VAL A 392 -35.93 -5.04 9.82
C VAL A 392 -36.56 -3.94 8.97
N GLU A 393 -37.75 -4.19 8.48
CA GLU A 393 -38.51 -3.23 7.71
C GLU A 393 -39.90 -3.09 8.29
N LYS A 394 -40.45 -1.87 8.36
CA LYS A 394 -41.82 -1.61 8.73
C LYS A 394 -42.62 -1.17 7.51
N GLN A 395 -43.57 -2.00 7.09
CA GLN A 395 -44.40 -1.74 5.95
C GLN A 395 -45.90 -2.02 6.29
N ASN A 396 -46.81 -1.12 5.91
CA ASN A 396 -48.26 -1.31 6.10
C ASN A 396 -48.71 -1.65 7.51
N GLY A 397 -47.98 -1.19 8.54
CA GLY A 397 -48.31 -1.45 9.94
C GLY A 397 -47.82 -2.81 10.47
N GLU A 398 -47.01 -3.50 9.72
CA GLU A 398 -46.30 -4.69 10.14
C GLU A 398 -44.79 -4.45 10.19
N ILE A 399 -44.11 -5.02 11.17
CA ILE A 399 -42.65 -5.11 11.25
C ILE A 399 -42.26 -6.45 10.70
N GLN A 400 -41.55 -6.47 9.58
CA GLN A 400 -40.93 -7.65 8.99
C GLN A 400 -39.50 -7.75 9.54
N ILE A 401 -39.09 -8.95 9.94
CA ILE A 401 -37.81 -9.23 10.58
C ILE A 401 -37.21 -10.45 9.88
N ASN A 402 -36.08 -10.27 9.24
CA ASN A 402 -35.31 -11.32 8.60
C ASN A 402 -33.95 -11.42 9.28
N VAL A 403 -33.60 -12.61 9.77
CA VAL A 403 -32.36 -12.86 10.51
C VAL A 403 -31.73 -14.14 9.98
N HIS A 404 -30.44 -14.12 9.73
CA HIS A 404 -29.65 -15.35 9.66
C HIS A 404 -28.42 -15.27 10.57
N SER A 405 -27.96 -16.44 11.02
CA SER A 405 -26.81 -16.61 11.88
C SER A 405 -25.63 -17.17 11.08
N PHE A 406 -24.42 -16.89 11.53
CA PHE A 406 -23.20 -17.53 11.00
C PHE A 406 -22.86 -18.82 11.76
N MET A 407 -23.57 -19.15 12.83
CA MET A 407 -23.29 -20.28 13.69
C MET A 407 -24.55 -20.98 14.18
N ASN A 408 -24.39 -22.17 14.72
CA ASN A 408 -25.48 -22.88 15.42
C ASN A 408 -25.71 -22.23 16.80
N LYS A 409 -26.94 -21.74 17.06
CA LYS A 409 -27.30 -21.11 18.33
C LYS A 409 -28.77 -21.27 18.65
N ASN A 410 -29.10 -21.49 19.92
CA ASN A 410 -30.48 -21.38 20.39
C ASN A 410 -30.65 -19.97 20.97
N GLY A 411 -31.68 -19.28 20.57
CA GLY A 411 -31.96 -17.95 21.06
C GLY A 411 -33.41 -17.50 20.84
N SER A 412 -33.69 -16.23 21.01
CA SER A 412 -35.02 -15.67 20.79
C SER A 412 -34.96 -14.35 20.04
N ILE A 413 -35.95 -14.12 19.18
CA ILE A 413 -36.23 -12.83 18.58
C ILE A 413 -37.28 -12.12 19.41
N GLN A 414 -36.91 -10.95 19.93
CA GLN A 414 -37.78 -10.11 20.73
C GLN A 414 -38.07 -8.79 20.00
N VAL A 415 -39.34 -8.34 20.07
CA VAL A 415 -39.73 -7.00 19.60
C VAL A 415 -40.31 -6.24 20.77
N ILE A 416 -39.76 -5.08 21.04
CA ILE A 416 -40.20 -4.15 22.10
C ILE A 416 -40.71 -2.87 21.46
N ALA A 417 -41.92 -2.47 21.79
CA ALA A 417 -42.51 -1.22 21.31
C ALA A 417 -43.18 -0.48 22.45
N GLY A 418 -42.89 0.81 22.60
CA GLY A 418 -43.46 1.60 23.72
C GLY A 418 -43.04 1.09 25.11
N GLY A 419 -41.97 0.33 25.21
CA GLY A 419 -41.47 -0.28 26.46
C GLY A 419 -42.13 -1.63 26.81
N GLU A 420 -43.01 -2.17 25.96
CA GLU A 420 -43.65 -3.48 26.13
C GLU A 420 -43.13 -4.47 25.09
N THR A 421 -42.91 -5.74 25.50
CA THR A 421 -42.57 -6.79 24.60
C THR A 421 -43.81 -7.27 23.84
N ILE A 422 -43.85 -7.02 22.52
CA ILE A 422 -44.96 -7.39 21.64
C ILE A 422 -44.75 -8.69 20.89
N LEU A 423 -43.52 -9.16 20.84
CA LEU A 423 -43.13 -10.49 20.31
C LEU A 423 -41.96 -11.04 21.11
N ASN A 424 -42.00 -12.31 21.42
CA ASN A 424 -40.87 -13.09 21.95
C ASN A 424 -40.95 -14.52 21.42
N GLN A 425 -40.11 -14.88 20.44
CA GLN A 425 -40.16 -16.18 19.78
C GLN A 425 -38.81 -16.88 19.85
N THR A 426 -38.79 -18.07 20.42
CA THR A 426 -37.60 -18.93 20.48
C THR A 426 -37.29 -19.50 19.09
N ILE A 427 -36.03 -19.40 18.68
CA ILE A 427 -35.51 -19.88 17.40
C ILE A 427 -34.28 -20.77 17.64
N LYS A 428 -34.16 -21.81 16.84
CA LYS A 428 -32.89 -22.56 16.68
C LYS A 428 -32.20 -22.07 15.41
N PHE A 429 -31.26 -21.15 15.56
CA PHE A 429 -30.47 -20.65 14.47
C PHE A 429 -29.48 -21.69 13.95
N LYS A 430 -29.33 -21.77 12.65
CA LYS A 430 -28.31 -22.54 11.98
C LYS A 430 -27.57 -21.62 10.97
N PRO A 431 -26.31 -21.92 10.64
CA PRO A 431 -25.56 -21.13 9.68
C PRO A 431 -26.31 -20.98 8.37
N MET A 432 -26.48 -19.74 7.92
CA MET A 432 -27.12 -19.32 6.65
C MET A 432 -28.61 -19.71 6.48
N ASP A 433 -29.26 -20.26 7.51
CA ASP A 433 -30.73 -20.46 7.49
C ASP A 433 -31.43 -19.12 7.75
N LEU A 434 -32.33 -18.72 6.83
CA LEU A 434 -33.15 -17.52 6.98
C LEU A 434 -34.31 -17.77 7.97
N ASN A 435 -34.43 -16.92 8.98
CA ASN A 435 -35.54 -16.88 9.92
C ASN A 435 -36.33 -15.60 9.71
N SER A 436 -37.55 -15.72 9.20
CA SER A 436 -38.44 -14.60 8.88
C SER A 436 -39.62 -14.59 9.83
N LEU A 437 -39.90 -13.43 10.44
CA LEU A 437 -41.04 -13.17 11.31
C LEU A 437 -41.75 -11.90 10.90
N SER A 438 -43.04 -11.82 11.22
CA SER A 438 -43.83 -10.60 11.10
C SER A 438 -44.64 -10.33 12.36
N VAL A 439 -44.72 -9.08 12.78
CA VAL A 439 -45.51 -8.66 13.93
C VAL A 439 -46.24 -7.36 13.63
N SER A 440 -47.56 -7.34 13.95
CA SER A 440 -48.38 -6.15 13.73
C SER A 440 -48.00 -5.03 14.71
N HIS A 441 -47.67 -3.85 14.17
CA HIS A 441 -47.35 -2.66 14.94
C HIS A 441 -47.79 -1.41 14.15
N ALA A 442 -49.08 -1.05 14.31
CA ALA A 442 -49.69 0.09 13.62
C ALA A 442 -49.30 1.47 14.23
N SER A 443 -48.77 1.48 15.46
CA SER A 443 -48.36 2.70 16.15
C SER A 443 -47.17 3.39 15.47
N SER A 444 -47.05 4.71 15.60
CA SER A 444 -45.87 5.48 15.20
C SER A 444 -44.74 5.46 16.23
N ASN A 445 -44.93 4.78 17.37
CA ASN A 445 -43.92 4.70 18.42
C ASN A 445 -42.65 3.98 17.92
N ASP A 446 -41.53 4.39 18.50
CA ASP A 446 -40.25 3.69 18.29
C ASP A 446 -40.32 2.23 18.76
N TYR A 447 -39.63 1.38 18.11
CA TYR A 447 -39.50 -0.04 18.43
C TYR A 447 -38.05 -0.54 18.29
N GLU A 448 -37.78 -1.61 18.99
CA GLU A 448 -36.51 -2.27 18.98
C GLU A 448 -36.72 -3.75 18.65
N VAL A 449 -35.77 -4.34 17.90
CA VAL A 449 -35.70 -5.79 17.64
C VAL A 449 -34.38 -6.29 18.19
N ILE A 450 -34.45 -7.30 19.05
CA ILE A 450 -33.30 -7.80 19.80
C ILE A 450 -33.18 -9.32 19.58
N VAL A 451 -31.98 -9.76 19.26
CA VAL A 451 -31.56 -11.16 19.26
C VAL A 451 -30.29 -11.22 20.11
N GLU A 452 -30.47 -11.34 21.43
CA GLU A 452 -29.38 -11.19 22.40
C GLU A 452 -28.26 -12.20 22.16
N GLU A 453 -28.64 -13.43 21.85
CA GLU A 453 -27.72 -14.55 21.67
C GLU A 453 -26.84 -14.38 20.41
N LEU A 454 -27.27 -13.59 19.45
CA LEU A 454 -26.48 -13.20 18.25
C LEU A 454 -25.89 -11.80 18.37
N GLY A 455 -26.07 -11.10 19.49
CA GLY A 455 -25.58 -9.73 19.67
C GLY A 455 -26.24 -8.69 18.73
N LEU A 456 -27.43 -8.98 18.20
CA LEU A 456 -28.15 -8.09 17.27
C LEU A 456 -29.14 -7.22 18.02
N HIS A 457 -29.07 -5.90 17.79
CA HIS A 457 -29.97 -4.94 18.42
C HIS A 457 -30.33 -3.81 17.45
N PHE A 458 -31.41 -3.98 16.73
CA PHE A 458 -31.98 -2.95 15.85
C PHE A 458 -32.80 -1.95 16.65
N ARG A 459 -32.66 -0.66 16.31
CA ARG A 459 -33.46 0.44 16.83
C ARG A 459 -34.06 1.24 15.69
N SER A 460 -35.39 1.42 15.69
CA SER A 460 -36.08 2.24 14.68
C SER A 460 -35.67 3.71 14.74
N ASN A 461 -35.39 4.23 15.95
CA ASN A 461 -34.84 5.57 16.15
C ASN A 461 -33.28 5.57 16.01
N ARG A 462 -32.79 5.91 14.85
CA ARG A 462 -31.35 5.97 14.57
C ARG A 462 -30.66 7.22 15.12
N GLU A 463 -31.40 8.24 15.54
CA GLU A 463 -30.80 9.48 16.08
C GLU A 463 -29.93 9.22 17.33
N VAL A 464 -30.26 8.15 18.10
CA VAL A 464 -29.49 7.76 19.28
C VAL A 464 -28.06 7.25 18.94
N LEU A 465 -27.84 6.88 17.68
CA LEU A 465 -26.55 6.36 17.18
C LEU A 465 -25.69 7.45 16.56
N ARG A 466 -26.22 8.65 16.37
CA ARG A 466 -25.50 9.75 15.73
C ARG A 466 -24.35 10.27 16.57
N LEU A 467 -23.21 10.40 15.92
CA LEU A 467 -22.01 10.99 16.50
C LEU A 467 -22.14 12.52 16.58
N LYS A 468 -21.83 13.10 17.74
CA LYS A 468 -21.80 14.55 17.95
C LYS A 468 -20.41 15.17 17.65
N ARG A 469 -19.51 14.42 17.03
CA ARG A 469 -18.16 14.86 16.67
C ARG A 469 -18.21 15.85 15.50
N PRO A 470 -17.44 16.95 15.52
CA PRO A 470 -17.30 17.82 14.36
C PRO A 470 -16.38 17.16 13.31
N PHE A 471 -16.85 17.04 12.07
CA PHE A 471 -16.07 16.64 10.91
C PHE A 471 -15.66 17.84 10.04
N LYS A 472 -16.05 19.06 10.43
CA LYS A 472 -15.66 20.31 9.79
C LYS A 472 -15.26 21.34 10.84
N THR A 473 -14.10 21.98 10.64
CA THR A 473 -13.62 23.05 11.48
C THR A 473 -14.39 24.34 11.22
N ASN A 474 -14.77 25.05 12.27
CA ASN A 474 -15.36 26.37 12.15
C ASN A 474 -14.30 27.36 11.61
N PRO A 475 -14.58 28.15 10.55
CA PRO A 475 -13.63 29.12 10.01
C PRO A 475 -13.07 30.10 11.05
N ASN A 476 -13.89 30.52 12.02
CA ASN A 476 -13.45 31.42 13.09
C ASN A 476 -12.44 30.77 14.04
N VAL A 477 -12.58 29.46 14.29
CA VAL A 477 -11.61 28.71 15.10
C VAL A 477 -10.28 28.61 14.35
N LEU A 478 -10.31 28.29 13.06
CA LEU A 478 -9.11 28.23 12.22
C LEU A 478 -8.40 29.57 12.14
N ALA A 479 -9.16 30.67 11.94
CA ALA A 479 -8.61 32.03 11.89
C ALA A 479 -7.97 32.48 13.21
N ALA A 480 -8.34 31.88 14.33
CA ALA A 480 -7.73 32.17 15.65
C ALA A 480 -6.39 31.42 15.88
N VAL A 481 -6.07 30.42 15.06
CA VAL A 481 -4.78 29.70 15.16
C VAL A 481 -3.66 30.54 14.55
N SER A 482 -2.56 30.77 15.31
CA SER A 482 -1.41 31.52 14.80
C SER A 482 -0.81 30.84 13.56
N LYS A 483 -0.20 31.69 12.71
CA LYS A 483 0.50 31.17 11.51
C LYS A 483 1.62 30.17 11.86
N THR A 484 2.33 30.40 12.94
CA THR A 484 3.36 29.49 13.47
C THR A 484 2.77 28.11 13.79
N ASN A 485 1.63 28.07 14.51
CA ASN A 485 0.98 26.80 14.85
C ASN A 485 0.39 26.09 13.60
N GLN A 486 -0.09 26.84 12.61
CA GLN A 486 -0.53 26.26 11.33
C GLN A 486 0.66 25.62 10.59
N LEU A 487 1.80 26.31 10.51
CA LEU A 487 3.04 25.78 9.92
C LEU A 487 3.56 24.56 10.69
N LEU A 488 3.55 24.61 12.02
CA LEU A 488 3.97 23.47 12.85
C LEU A 488 3.10 22.23 12.55
N THR A 489 1.78 22.39 12.58
CA THR A 489 0.86 21.29 12.29
C THR A 489 1.09 20.73 10.89
N ALA A 490 1.23 21.59 9.88
CA ALA A 490 1.52 21.16 8.52
C ALA A 490 2.90 20.49 8.37
N GLY A 491 3.91 20.91 9.14
CA GLY A 491 5.22 20.27 9.18
C GLY A 491 5.17 18.89 9.82
N LEU A 492 4.41 18.73 10.90
CA LEU A 492 4.20 17.43 11.55
C LEU A 492 3.43 16.46 10.64
N GLU A 493 2.40 16.94 9.91
CA GLU A 493 1.70 16.10 8.91
C GLU A 493 2.64 15.67 7.77
N ASP A 494 3.52 16.56 7.28
CA ASP A 494 4.53 16.18 6.29
C ASP A 494 5.53 15.14 6.84
N LEU A 495 5.87 15.22 8.12
CA LEU A 495 6.73 14.23 8.79
C LEU A 495 6.07 12.85 8.82
N LYS A 496 4.80 12.78 9.18
CA LYS A 496 3.99 11.55 9.19
C LYS A 496 3.86 10.92 7.81
N GLU A 497 3.76 11.75 6.77
CA GLU A 497 3.70 11.33 5.36
C GLU A 497 5.09 11.05 4.75
N ARG A 498 6.16 11.12 5.54
CA ARG A 498 7.56 10.97 5.11
C ARG A 498 7.98 12.00 4.04
N ARG A 499 7.32 13.15 4.00
CA ARG A 499 7.71 14.29 3.16
C ARG A 499 8.78 15.13 3.87
N TYR A 500 9.85 14.49 4.31
CA TYR A 500 10.89 15.09 5.17
C TYR A 500 11.44 16.43 4.68
N PRO A 501 11.74 16.63 3.37
CA PRO A 501 12.19 17.94 2.87
C PRO A 501 11.14 19.05 3.08
N LYS A 502 9.84 18.73 2.94
CA LYS A 502 8.75 19.69 3.18
C LYS A 502 8.57 20.00 4.66
N ALA A 503 8.64 18.99 5.51
CA ALA A 503 8.62 19.15 6.98
C ALA A 503 9.77 20.05 7.44
N LYS A 504 11.00 19.76 6.98
CA LYS A 504 12.21 20.52 7.29
C LYS A 504 12.05 22.00 6.92
N ALA A 505 11.62 22.31 5.70
CA ALA A 505 11.44 23.69 5.25
C ALA A 505 10.44 24.46 6.12
N LYS A 506 9.35 23.82 6.58
CA LYS A 506 8.38 24.46 7.48
C LYS A 506 8.97 24.72 8.86
N PHE A 507 9.68 23.74 9.44
CA PHE A 507 10.35 23.92 10.73
C PHE A 507 11.44 24.99 10.66
N GLU A 508 12.25 25.03 9.61
CA GLU A 508 13.23 26.09 9.37
C GLU A 508 12.57 27.47 9.25
N THR A 509 11.42 27.57 8.57
CA THR A 509 10.66 28.82 8.49
C THR A 509 10.18 29.29 9.87
N ILE A 510 9.71 28.39 10.72
CA ILE A 510 9.33 28.73 12.10
C ILE A 510 10.56 29.21 12.88
N LEU A 511 11.68 28.50 12.78
CA LEU A 511 12.90 28.80 13.53
C LEU A 511 13.61 30.09 13.07
N MET A 512 13.35 30.58 11.87
CA MET A 512 13.81 31.91 11.44
C MET A 512 13.14 33.03 12.23
N ASP A 513 11.86 32.90 12.55
CA ASP A 513 11.09 33.89 13.29
C ASP A 513 11.14 33.65 14.81
N GLU A 514 11.10 32.39 15.20
CA GLU A 514 11.07 31.93 16.60
C GLU A 514 12.18 30.88 16.86
N PRO A 515 13.46 31.29 17.05
CA PRO A 515 14.62 30.37 17.12
C PRO A 515 14.56 29.33 18.25
N TYR A 516 13.74 29.57 19.25
CA TYR A 516 13.56 28.69 20.42
C TYR A 516 12.21 27.98 20.43
N HIS A 517 11.54 27.89 19.28
CA HIS A 517 10.23 27.24 19.18
C HIS A 517 10.37 25.72 19.43
N ASN A 518 9.90 25.26 20.59
CA ASN A 518 10.05 23.88 21.08
C ASN A 518 9.62 22.83 20.05
N GLY A 519 8.39 22.92 19.51
CA GLY A 519 7.87 21.93 18.56
C GLY A 519 8.69 21.84 17.28
N ALA A 520 9.18 22.97 16.74
CA ALA A 520 10.02 22.99 15.55
C ALA A 520 11.42 22.40 15.82
N LEU A 521 12.02 22.72 16.97
CA LEU A 521 13.32 22.14 17.37
C LEU A 521 13.23 20.63 17.55
N ARG A 522 12.16 20.11 18.18
CA ARG A 522 11.92 18.67 18.30
C ARG A 522 11.74 18.02 16.92
N GLY A 523 10.96 18.63 16.01
CA GLY A 523 10.81 18.15 14.63
C GLY A 523 12.14 18.12 13.87
N MET A 524 12.98 19.16 14.02
CA MET A 524 14.33 19.17 13.44
C MET A 524 15.25 18.10 14.03
N ALA A 525 15.19 17.86 15.35
CA ALA A 525 15.99 16.83 16.01
C ALA A 525 15.61 15.41 15.51
N ASP A 526 14.32 15.13 15.32
CA ASP A 526 13.87 13.87 14.72
C ASP A 526 14.37 13.71 13.27
N LEU A 527 14.30 14.77 12.45
CA LEU A 527 14.86 14.74 11.09
C LEU A 527 16.38 14.49 11.10
N TYR A 528 17.14 15.13 11.98
CA TYR A 528 18.58 14.91 12.11
C TYR A 528 18.90 13.49 12.62
N PHE A 529 18.10 12.94 13.53
CA PHE A 529 18.24 11.55 13.93
C PHE A 529 18.03 10.59 12.76
N ARG A 530 16.99 10.81 11.95
CA ARG A 530 16.68 9.99 10.76
C ARG A 530 17.76 10.11 9.67
N SER A 531 18.37 11.28 9.52
CA SER A 531 19.43 11.52 8.51
C SER A 531 20.83 11.09 8.96
N GLY A 532 21.01 10.68 10.24
CA GLY A 532 22.30 10.33 10.82
C GLY A 532 23.17 11.54 11.20
N GLU A 533 22.57 12.74 11.28
CA GLU A 533 23.25 13.99 11.66
C GLU A 533 23.14 14.24 13.17
N TYR A 534 23.56 13.26 13.96
CA TYR A 534 23.29 13.19 15.41
C TYR A 534 23.75 14.42 16.20
N ALA A 535 24.93 14.98 15.88
CA ALA A 535 25.45 16.17 16.57
C ALA A 535 24.52 17.39 16.38
N LYS A 536 23.95 17.57 15.17
CA LYS A 536 22.95 18.62 14.92
C LYS A 536 21.65 18.35 15.69
N GLY A 537 21.26 17.10 15.78
CA GLY A 537 20.09 16.67 16.57
C GLY A 537 20.27 16.99 18.06
N VAL A 538 21.44 16.67 18.63
CA VAL A 538 21.79 17.00 20.02
C VAL A 538 21.76 18.51 20.25
N ALA A 539 22.34 19.30 19.34
CA ALA A 539 22.32 20.76 19.46
C ALA A 539 20.90 21.34 19.51
N ALA A 540 19.99 20.83 18.64
CA ALA A 540 18.60 21.27 18.62
C ALA A 540 17.86 20.86 19.91
N ILE A 541 18.03 19.61 20.36
CA ILE A 541 17.28 19.09 21.50
C ILE A 541 17.79 19.68 22.84
N HIS A 542 19.07 20.05 22.93
CA HIS A 542 19.61 20.74 24.09
C HIS A 542 18.92 22.08 24.35
N ILE A 543 18.57 22.83 23.28
CA ILE A 543 17.84 24.09 23.44
C ILE A 543 16.47 23.81 24.09
N VAL A 544 15.78 22.76 23.64
CA VAL A 544 14.51 22.38 24.24
C VAL A 544 14.64 22.03 25.71
N LEU A 545 15.66 21.23 26.08
CA LEU A 545 15.94 20.81 27.46
C LEU A 545 16.42 21.96 28.36
N GLN A 546 17.05 22.99 27.81
CA GLN A 546 17.37 24.22 28.55
C GLN A 546 16.10 25.03 28.90
N LEU A 547 15.06 24.95 28.07
CA LEU A 547 13.76 25.59 28.32
C LEU A 547 12.89 24.77 29.28
N ASN A 548 12.93 23.46 29.13
CA ASN A 548 12.20 22.50 29.96
C ASN A 548 12.98 21.18 30.07
N GLY A 549 13.77 21.02 31.15
CA GLY A 549 14.55 19.80 31.38
C GLY A 549 13.70 18.53 31.61
N TYR A 550 12.39 18.70 31.84
CA TYR A 550 11.45 17.59 32.04
C TYR A 550 10.62 17.26 30.80
N ASP A 551 10.85 17.91 29.62
CA ASP A 551 10.16 17.60 28.40
C ASP A 551 10.42 16.13 27.99
N GLU A 552 9.44 15.29 28.14
CA GLU A 552 9.54 13.84 27.96
C GLU A 552 9.91 13.43 26.54
N ALA A 553 9.33 14.08 25.52
CA ALA A 553 9.64 13.80 24.12
C ALA A 553 11.07 14.25 23.78
N ALA A 554 11.51 15.40 24.32
CA ALA A 554 12.88 15.87 24.15
C ALA A 554 13.89 14.94 24.84
N ASN A 555 13.59 14.47 26.05
CA ASN A 555 14.43 13.49 26.74
C ASN A 555 14.51 12.16 26.00
N PHE A 556 13.38 11.65 25.45
CA PHE A 556 13.39 10.42 24.66
C PHE A 556 14.22 10.58 23.38
N MET A 557 14.10 11.70 22.68
CA MET A 557 14.90 12.01 21.49
C MET A 557 16.38 12.19 21.83
N ALA A 558 16.72 12.88 22.94
CA ALA A 558 18.10 13.01 23.43
C ALA A 558 18.71 11.64 23.70
N GLY A 559 17.96 10.74 24.37
CA GLY A 559 18.40 9.39 24.63
C GLY A 559 18.73 8.61 23.34
N ASN A 560 17.89 8.73 22.31
CA ASN A 560 18.13 8.11 21.00
C ASN A 560 19.39 8.67 20.31
N LEU A 561 19.58 9.99 20.37
CA LEU A 561 20.73 10.67 19.77
C LEU A 561 22.04 10.28 20.47
N TYR A 562 22.08 10.33 21.82
CA TYR A 562 23.23 9.92 22.60
C TYR A 562 23.56 8.44 22.38
N ARG A 563 22.57 7.56 22.39
CA ARG A 563 22.76 6.13 22.07
C ARG A 563 23.41 5.94 20.71
N ALA A 564 22.93 6.66 19.68
CA ALA A 564 23.49 6.58 18.33
C ALA A 564 24.92 7.10 18.22
N MET A 565 25.34 7.96 19.15
CA MET A 565 26.72 8.46 19.28
C MET A 565 27.61 7.62 20.21
N GLY A 566 27.07 6.54 20.80
CA GLY A 566 27.80 5.70 21.75
C GLY A 566 27.93 6.30 23.18
N ASP A 567 27.27 7.41 23.45
CA ASP A 567 27.23 8.04 24.78
C ASP A 567 26.13 7.40 25.64
N TYR A 568 26.41 6.20 26.12
CA TYR A 568 25.42 5.38 26.84
C TYR A 568 25.05 5.94 28.23
N THR A 569 25.90 6.75 28.83
CA THR A 569 25.63 7.39 30.13
C THR A 569 24.55 8.45 29.99
N ASN A 570 24.73 9.39 29.06
CA ASN A 570 23.74 10.43 28.80
C ASN A 570 22.46 9.85 28.16
N ALA A 571 22.59 8.80 27.37
CA ALA A 571 21.43 8.10 26.82
C ALA A 571 20.55 7.50 27.94
N ARG A 572 21.14 6.80 28.89
CA ARG A 572 20.43 6.20 30.03
C ARG A 572 19.75 7.25 30.90
N GLU A 573 20.47 8.34 31.21
CA GLU A 573 19.94 9.47 31.98
C GLU A 573 18.68 10.04 31.29
N ALA A 574 18.78 10.38 30.04
CA ALA A 574 17.69 10.95 29.26
C ALA A 574 16.48 9.99 29.16
N PHE A 575 16.69 8.69 28.86
CA PHE A 575 15.62 7.70 28.92
C PHE A 575 15.00 7.56 30.31
N GLY A 576 15.76 7.71 31.38
CA GLY A 576 15.25 7.71 32.76
C GLY A 576 14.25 8.84 33.02
N TRP A 577 14.47 10.02 32.46
CA TRP A 577 13.52 11.14 32.52
C TRP A 577 12.31 10.89 31.63
N ALA A 578 12.49 10.44 30.41
CA ALA A 578 11.40 10.12 29.49
C ALA A 578 10.48 9.02 30.03
N ALA A 579 11.01 8.02 30.73
CA ALA A 579 10.25 6.93 31.35
C ALA A 579 9.23 7.38 32.42
N ARG A 580 9.26 8.63 32.86
CA ARG A 580 8.29 9.19 33.81
C ARG A 580 6.96 9.49 33.17
N SER A 581 6.94 9.76 31.85
CA SER A 581 5.71 9.90 31.04
C SER A 581 5.14 8.53 30.69
N MET A 582 3.83 8.40 30.72
CA MET A 582 3.13 7.17 30.29
C MET A 582 3.37 6.89 28.81
N GLU A 583 3.42 7.93 27.98
CA GLU A 583 3.64 7.86 26.54
C GLU A 583 4.98 7.18 26.16
N PHE A 584 6.08 7.56 26.86
CA PHE A 584 7.41 7.05 26.53
C PHE A 584 7.90 5.95 27.48
N ARG A 585 7.14 5.57 28.49
CA ARG A 585 7.59 4.68 29.56
C ARG A 585 8.06 3.32 29.07
N SER A 586 7.22 2.61 28.33
CA SER A 586 7.58 1.31 27.78
C SER A 586 8.75 1.40 26.80
N ALA A 587 8.73 2.39 25.91
CA ALA A 587 9.79 2.63 24.94
C ALA A 587 11.14 2.96 25.61
N SER A 588 11.13 3.82 26.64
CA SER A 588 12.34 4.18 27.40
C SER A 588 12.94 3.00 28.14
N PHE A 589 12.11 2.19 28.82
CA PHE A 589 12.61 0.99 29.49
C PHE A 589 13.14 -0.04 28.49
N THR A 590 12.54 -0.16 27.30
CA THR A 590 13.10 -1.00 26.22
C THR A 590 14.49 -0.53 25.82
N GLN A 591 14.67 0.77 25.59
CA GLN A 591 15.97 1.36 25.29
C GLN A 591 17.00 1.12 26.41
N MET A 592 16.61 1.28 27.66
CA MET A 592 17.48 1.02 28.83
C MET A 592 17.85 -0.46 28.95
N ALA A 593 16.93 -1.36 28.61
CA ALA A 593 17.19 -2.80 28.53
C ALA A 593 18.22 -3.13 27.44
N GLU A 594 18.04 -2.59 26.24
CA GLU A 594 18.99 -2.78 25.13
C GLU A 594 20.38 -2.18 25.43
N LEU A 595 20.45 -0.99 26.06
CA LEU A 595 21.71 -0.41 26.55
C LEU A 595 22.42 -1.33 27.57
N SER A 596 21.66 -1.94 28.47
CA SER A 596 22.19 -2.90 29.43
C SER A 596 22.72 -4.17 28.76
N LEU A 597 22.10 -4.64 27.70
CA LEU A 597 22.64 -5.74 26.84
C LEU A 597 23.99 -5.36 26.21
N ILE A 598 24.07 -4.17 25.59
CA ILE A 598 25.32 -3.67 24.98
C ILE A 598 26.45 -3.66 26.01
N GLN A 599 26.15 -3.30 27.26
CA GLN A 599 27.10 -3.27 28.34
C GLN A 599 27.28 -4.62 29.07
N SER A 600 26.70 -5.72 28.53
CA SER A 600 26.73 -7.06 29.14
C SER A 600 26.17 -7.13 30.58
N GLN A 601 25.27 -6.20 30.94
CA GLN A 601 24.58 -6.13 32.24
C GLN A 601 23.26 -6.92 32.16
N PHE A 602 23.32 -8.24 32.00
CA PHE A 602 22.18 -9.07 31.63
C PHE A 602 21.03 -9.02 32.64
N GLU A 603 21.34 -9.04 33.96
CA GLU A 603 20.30 -8.94 35.00
C GLU A 603 19.55 -7.62 34.95
N LEU A 604 20.27 -6.52 34.73
CA LEU A 604 19.67 -5.19 34.59
C LEU A 604 18.86 -5.08 33.27
N ALA A 605 19.33 -5.72 32.20
CA ALA A 605 18.58 -5.81 30.93
C ALA A 605 17.23 -6.51 31.12
N LYS A 606 17.22 -7.62 31.88
CA LYS A 606 15.96 -8.35 32.20
C LYS A 606 15.03 -7.48 33.05
N GLU A 607 15.55 -6.81 34.07
CA GLU A 607 14.76 -5.91 34.92
C GLU A 607 14.06 -4.82 34.10
N TYR A 608 14.79 -4.14 33.20
CA TYR A 608 14.21 -3.10 32.37
C TYR A 608 13.27 -3.66 31.31
N ALA A 609 13.56 -4.83 30.76
CA ALA A 609 12.64 -5.49 29.81
C ALA A 609 11.30 -5.83 30.47
N HIS A 610 11.31 -6.37 31.70
CA HIS A 610 10.09 -6.59 32.47
C HIS A 610 9.33 -5.29 32.75
N LYS A 611 10.03 -4.22 33.18
CA LYS A 611 9.40 -2.89 33.36
C LYS A 611 8.76 -2.37 32.06
N ALA A 612 9.36 -2.61 30.91
CA ALA A 612 8.76 -2.24 29.63
C ALA A 612 7.46 -3.01 29.36
N LEU A 613 7.48 -4.33 29.64
CA LEU A 613 6.33 -5.23 29.45
C LEU A 613 5.19 -4.95 30.42
N ASP A 614 5.44 -4.42 31.62
CA ASP A 614 4.41 -3.99 32.59
C ASP A 614 3.50 -2.88 32.00
N PHE A 615 4.00 -2.08 31.06
CA PHE A 615 3.25 -0.97 30.44
C PHE A 615 2.81 -1.27 29.00
N ASN A 616 3.50 -2.18 28.32
CA ASN A 616 3.08 -2.72 27.02
C ASN A 616 3.45 -4.20 26.92
N ARG A 617 2.54 -5.07 27.30
CA ARG A 617 2.76 -6.55 27.29
C ARG A 617 3.06 -7.11 25.90
N TYR A 618 2.76 -6.36 24.85
CA TYR A 618 3.03 -6.71 23.44
C TYR A 618 4.25 -5.96 22.86
N ASN A 619 5.10 -5.44 23.71
CA ASN A 619 6.34 -4.81 23.27
C ASN A 619 7.33 -5.86 22.75
N ILE A 620 7.34 -6.01 21.44
CA ILE A 620 8.14 -7.02 20.73
C ILE A 620 9.64 -6.88 21.04
N ASN A 621 10.16 -5.66 21.03
CA ASN A 621 11.58 -5.41 21.29
C ASN A 621 11.99 -5.75 22.74
N ALA A 622 11.11 -5.50 23.70
CA ALA A 622 11.35 -5.88 25.10
C ALA A 622 11.41 -7.42 25.25
N LEU A 623 10.51 -8.16 24.60
CA LEU A 623 10.53 -9.62 24.58
C LEU A 623 11.80 -10.16 23.91
N GLN A 624 12.21 -9.59 22.76
CA GLN A 624 13.47 -9.95 22.09
C GLN A 624 14.69 -9.71 23.02
N THR A 625 14.72 -8.56 23.68
CA THR A 625 15.79 -8.20 24.61
C THR A 625 15.86 -9.16 25.79
N LEU A 626 14.70 -9.53 26.34
CA LEU A 626 14.60 -10.51 27.42
C LEU A 626 15.10 -11.90 26.98
N ALA A 627 14.72 -12.35 25.76
CA ALA A 627 15.20 -13.62 25.22
C ALA A 627 16.71 -13.68 25.08
N ILE A 628 17.33 -12.61 24.53
CA ILE A 628 18.78 -12.50 24.44
C ILE A 628 19.43 -12.49 25.84
N ALA A 629 18.91 -11.68 26.78
CA ALA A 629 19.48 -11.56 28.11
C ALA A 629 19.47 -12.90 28.86
N GLU A 630 18.39 -13.67 28.79
CA GLU A 630 18.30 -15.00 29.41
C GLU A 630 19.26 -15.99 28.73
N ARG A 631 19.32 -16.03 27.40
CA ARG A 631 20.28 -16.90 26.69
C ARG A 631 21.72 -16.54 27.03
N ARG A 632 22.08 -15.27 27.06
CA ARG A 632 23.44 -14.79 27.41
C ARG A 632 23.79 -15.05 28.88
N SER A 633 22.79 -15.12 29.76
CA SER A 633 22.97 -15.54 31.17
C SER A 633 23.10 -17.08 31.31
N GLY A 634 22.99 -17.85 30.24
CA GLY A 634 23.01 -19.31 30.28
C GLY A 634 21.67 -19.95 30.70
N ASN A 635 20.61 -19.15 30.85
CA ASN A 635 19.28 -19.59 31.29
C ASN A 635 18.41 -20.03 30.11
N ASN A 636 18.87 -21.02 29.34
CA ASN A 636 18.20 -21.45 28.09
C ASN A 636 16.72 -21.82 28.26
N GLN A 637 16.28 -22.32 29.40
CA GLN A 637 14.88 -22.64 29.64
C GLN A 637 14.04 -21.38 29.85
N GLU A 638 14.58 -20.39 30.55
CA GLU A 638 13.90 -19.10 30.72
C GLU A 638 13.85 -18.30 29.42
N ALA A 639 14.90 -18.38 28.58
CA ALA A 639 14.93 -17.74 27.25
C ALA A 639 13.80 -18.24 26.34
N LYS A 640 13.37 -19.50 26.48
CA LYS A 640 12.25 -20.04 25.69
C LYS A 640 10.92 -19.35 25.98
N LYS A 641 10.70 -18.83 27.19
CA LYS A 641 9.43 -18.19 27.54
C LYS A 641 9.11 -16.98 26.66
N PRO A 642 9.96 -15.93 26.61
CA PRO A 642 9.71 -14.79 25.73
C PRO A 642 9.75 -15.16 24.23
N ILE A 643 10.53 -16.18 23.83
CA ILE A 643 10.56 -16.68 22.45
C ILE A 643 9.20 -17.30 22.07
N HIS A 644 8.66 -18.17 22.91
CA HIS A 644 7.36 -18.78 22.66
C HIS A 644 6.24 -17.74 22.69
N GLN A 645 6.32 -16.76 23.60
CA GLN A 645 5.38 -15.63 23.61
C GLN A 645 5.43 -14.83 22.31
N LEU A 646 6.63 -14.58 21.74
CA LEU A 646 6.76 -13.95 20.43
C LEU A 646 6.13 -14.77 19.30
N ILE A 647 6.33 -16.09 19.30
CA ILE A 647 5.77 -17.00 18.29
C ILE A 647 4.24 -17.13 18.46
N GLU A 648 3.72 -17.05 19.69
CA GLU A 648 2.29 -17.02 19.95
C GLU A 648 1.63 -15.74 19.45
N ILE A 649 2.33 -14.59 19.60
CA ILE A 649 1.90 -13.28 19.08
C ILE A 649 2.00 -13.24 17.54
N ASP A 650 3.10 -13.76 16.99
CA ASP A 650 3.40 -13.75 15.54
C ASP A 650 4.12 -15.06 15.15
N PRO A 651 3.44 -16.05 14.58
CA PRO A 651 4.07 -17.31 14.15
C PRO A 651 5.18 -17.11 13.10
N LEU A 652 5.15 -16.02 12.33
CA LEU A 652 6.15 -15.65 11.34
C LEU A 652 7.31 -14.82 11.93
N HIS A 653 7.42 -14.73 13.25
CA HIS A 653 8.41 -13.88 13.89
C HIS A 653 9.84 -14.40 13.67
N HIS A 654 10.53 -13.87 12.66
CA HIS A 654 11.86 -14.35 12.23
C HIS A 654 12.90 -14.35 13.35
N PHE A 655 12.94 -13.30 14.19
CA PHE A 655 13.86 -13.24 15.31
C PHE A 655 13.63 -14.38 16.31
N ALA A 656 12.38 -14.67 16.65
CA ALA A 656 12.06 -15.72 17.64
C ALA A 656 12.45 -17.11 17.11
N ASN A 657 12.17 -17.39 15.83
CA ASN A 657 12.53 -18.64 15.17
C ASN A 657 14.06 -18.78 15.02
N LEU A 658 14.77 -17.69 14.78
CA LEU A 658 16.23 -17.67 14.76
C LEU A 658 16.82 -17.89 16.19
N GLU A 659 16.24 -17.30 17.25
CA GLU A 659 16.65 -17.60 18.64
C GLU A 659 16.44 -19.06 19.02
N LEU A 660 15.38 -19.72 18.54
CA LEU A 660 15.23 -21.17 18.72
C LEU A 660 16.39 -21.96 18.07
N TYR A 661 16.87 -21.52 16.92
CA TYR A 661 18.07 -22.09 16.31
C TYR A 661 19.29 -21.88 17.17
N PHE A 662 19.54 -20.67 17.71
CA PHE A 662 20.71 -20.44 18.59
C PHE A 662 20.64 -21.19 19.92
N LEU A 663 19.44 -21.42 20.46
CA LEU A 663 19.27 -22.26 21.65
C LEU A 663 19.51 -23.76 21.39
N ASN A 664 19.31 -24.21 20.18
CA ASN A 664 19.52 -25.61 19.76
C ASN A 664 19.94 -25.66 18.30
N PRO A 665 21.22 -25.38 17.99
CA PRO A 665 21.74 -25.36 16.63
C PRO A 665 21.58 -26.73 15.95
N SER A 666 20.72 -26.78 14.92
CA SER A 666 20.50 -27.98 14.12
C SER A 666 20.05 -27.59 12.70
N LYS A 667 20.33 -28.45 11.71
CA LYS A 667 19.83 -28.24 10.34
C LYS A 667 18.30 -28.09 10.34
N LYS A 668 17.57 -28.89 11.12
CA LYS A 668 16.10 -28.80 11.21
C LYS A 668 15.62 -27.43 11.64
N ASN A 669 16.23 -26.83 12.67
CA ASN A 669 15.81 -25.52 13.18
C ASN A 669 16.24 -24.38 12.23
N TRP A 670 17.37 -24.54 11.53
CA TRP A 670 17.76 -23.62 10.47
C TRP A 670 16.80 -23.66 9.29
N ASP A 671 16.49 -24.85 8.79
CA ASP A 671 15.55 -25.04 7.67
C ASP A 671 14.14 -24.56 8.05
N HIS A 672 13.73 -24.73 9.30
CA HIS A 672 12.46 -24.18 9.79
C HIS A 672 12.45 -22.64 9.75
N PHE A 673 13.51 -22.00 10.27
CA PHE A 673 13.63 -20.55 10.24
C PHE A 673 13.63 -20.00 8.82
N THR A 674 14.49 -20.54 7.94
CA THR A 674 14.59 -20.07 6.56
C THR A 674 13.34 -20.39 5.73
N GLY A 675 12.64 -21.46 6.06
CA GLY A 675 11.39 -21.86 5.43
C GLY A 675 10.20 -20.95 5.72
N LEU A 676 10.34 -19.98 6.63
CA LEU A 676 9.33 -18.95 6.89
C LEU A 676 9.56 -17.66 6.08
N ILE A 677 10.70 -17.56 5.38
CA ILE A 677 11.08 -16.37 4.61
C ILE A 677 10.67 -16.58 3.14
N HIS A 678 9.53 -16.02 2.76
CA HIS A 678 8.96 -16.12 1.40
C HIS A 678 8.86 -14.77 0.69
N ASN A 679 9.19 -13.67 1.38
CA ASN A 679 9.04 -12.33 0.86
C ASN A 679 10.00 -12.00 -0.29
N GLU A 680 9.75 -10.91 -1.00
CA GLU A 680 10.53 -10.45 -2.17
C GLU A 680 12.02 -10.21 -1.87
N TYR A 681 12.39 -9.95 -0.59
CA TYR A 681 13.74 -9.54 -0.18
C TYR A 681 14.32 -10.43 0.94
N PRO A 682 14.57 -11.73 0.69
CA PRO A 682 15.02 -12.65 1.74
C PRO A 682 16.38 -12.23 2.35
N ASP A 683 17.31 -11.74 1.55
CA ASP A 683 18.61 -11.24 2.04
C ASP A 683 18.43 -10.02 2.95
N GLN A 684 17.48 -9.14 2.64
CA GLN A 684 17.17 -7.99 3.49
C GLN A 684 16.59 -8.43 4.83
N THR A 685 15.78 -9.50 4.87
CA THR A 685 15.26 -10.06 6.12
C THR A 685 16.41 -10.51 7.04
N HIS A 686 17.39 -11.22 6.50
CA HIS A 686 18.56 -11.62 7.25
C HIS A 686 19.41 -10.42 7.71
N LEU A 687 19.59 -9.43 6.82
CA LEU A 687 20.32 -8.21 7.15
C LEU A 687 19.65 -7.41 8.26
N GLU A 688 18.32 -7.31 8.27
CA GLU A 688 17.57 -6.66 9.35
C GLU A 688 17.79 -7.35 10.68
N LEU A 689 17.82 -8.70 10.71
CA LEU A 689 18.13 -9.48 11.90
C LEU A 689 19.58 -9.25 12.37
N ALA A 690 20.54 -9.30 11.45
CA ALA A 690 21.96 -9.04 11.78
C ALA A 690 22.16 -7.65 12.40
N ILE A 691 21.56 -6.61 11.80
CA ILE A 691 21.59 -5.25 12.32
C ILE A 691 20.87 -5.15 13.68
N ALA A 692 19.77 -5.89 13.87
CA ALA A 692 19.07 -5.92 15.15
C ALA A 692 19.91 -6.54 16.27
N TYR A 693 20.71 -7.57 15.98
CA TYR A 693 21.69 -8.13 16.93
C TYR A 693 22.84 -7.18 17.18
N HIS A 694 23.42 -6.58 16.15
CA HIS A 694 24.47 -5.57 16.27
C HIS A 694 24.03 -4.40 17.17
N ASN A 695 22.84 -3.85 16.94
CA ASN A 695 22.29 -2.76 17.74
C ASN A 695 22.07 -3.11 19.23
N ARG A 696 22.19 -4.39 19.58
CA ARG A 696 22.11 -4.92 20.96
C ARG A 696 23.46 -5.47 21.48
N GLY A 697 24.57 -5.15 20.79
CA GLY A 697 25.91 -5.59 21.16
C GLY A 697 26.15 -7.09 21.02
N GLN A 698 25.45 -7.72 20.08
CA GLN A 698 25.57 -9.16 19.78
C GLN A 698 26.25 -9.39 18.43
N ASP A 699 27.42 -8.76 18.24
CA ASP A 699 28.14 -8.79 16.95
C ASP A 699 28.55 -10.18 16.52
N GLU A 700 28.95 -11.05 17.46
CA GLU A 700 29.26 -12.46 17.19
C GLU A 700 28.07 -13.21 16.55
N VAL A 701 26.85 -12.94 17.02
CA VAL A 701 25.62 -13.55 16.49
C VAL A 701 25.30 -12.99 15.11
N ALA A 702 25.49 -11.68 14.93
CA ALA A 702 25.30 -11.04 13.62
C ALA A 702 26.27 -11.60 12.58
N VAL A 703 27.55 -11.78 12.93
CA VAL A 703 28.55 -12.41 12.06
C VAL A 703 28.14 -13.84 11.70
N GLN A 704 27.80 -14.67 12.70
CA GLN A 704 27.37 -16.06 12.46
C GLN A 704 26.15 -16.15 11.51
N LEU A 705 25.22 -15.21 11.59
CA LEU A 705 24.09 -15.16 10.69
C LEU A 705 24.52 -14.80 9.26
N LEU A 706 25.38 -13.78 9.12
CA LEU A 706 25.85 -13.34 7.81
C LEU A 706 26.74 -14.38 7.13
N GLU A 707 27.58 -15.10 7.88
CA GLU A 707 28.41 -16.20 7.36
C GLU A 707 27.60 -17.29 6.65
N LYS A 708 26.32 -17.51 7.08
CA LYS A 708 25.43 -18.48 6.42
C LYS A 708 25.02 -18.04 5.01
N LEU A 709 25.19 -16.78 4.67
CA LEU A 709 24.72 -16.18 3.41
C LEU A 709 25.86 -15.85 2.42
N ILE A 710 27.10 -15.73 2.91
CA ILE A 710 28.24 -15.24 2.12
C ILE A 710 28.44 -16.00 0.81
N ASP A 711 28.27 -17.32 0.82
CA ASP A 711 28.48 -18.16 -0.36
C ASP A 711 27.32 -18.11 -1.36
N THR A 712 26.18 -17.60 -1.00
CA THR A 712 24.95 -17.68 -1.81
C THR A 712 24.33 -16.31 -2.14
N SER A 713 24.52 -15.30 -1.30
CA SER A 713 23.95 -13.98 -1.50
C SER A 713 24.62 -13.20 -2.61
N GLN A 714 23.82 -12.63 -3.50
CA GLN A 714 24.23 -11.67 -4.51
C GLN A 714 24.04 -10.21 -4.06
N ASN A 715 23.83 -9.98 -2.76
CA ASN A 715 23.67 -8.63 -2.20
C ASN A 715 24.99 -8.16 -1.57
N PRO A 716 25.72 -7.19 -2.19
CA PRO A 716 26.98 -6.67 -1.65
C PRO A 716 26.88 -6.14 -0.23
N ILE A 717 25.69 -5.71 0.22
CA ILE A 717 25.50 -5.17 1.57
C ILE A 717 25.59 -6.24 2.65
N ILE A 718 25.28 -7.51 2.35
CA ILE A 718 25.53 -8.65 3.23
C ILE A 718 27.04 -8.79 3.47
N HIS A 719 27.83 -8.78 2.39
CA HIS A 719 29.29 -8.85 2.45
C HIS A 719 29.90 -7.64 3.18
N LEU A 720 29.35 -6.44 2.93
CA LEU A 720 29.77 -5.21 3.62
C LEU A 720 29.63 -5.34 5.13
N TRP A 721 28.46 -5.76 5.60
CA TRP A 721 28.22 -5.90 7.04
C TRP A 721 29.07 -7.00 7.66
N HIS A 722 29.27 -8.12 6.96
CA HIS A 722 30.15 -9.17 7.41
C HIS A 722 31.61 -8.68 7.53
N ALA A 723 32.14 -7.98 6.53
CA ALA A 723 33.48 -7.41 6.55
C ALA A 723 33.64 -6.32 7.63
N TYR A 724 32.66 -5.45 7.75
CA TYR A 724 32.65 -4.36 8.75
C TYR A 724 32.69 -4.89 10.20
N LEU A 725 31.86 -5.88 10.52
CA LEU A 725 31.80 -6.47 11.86
C LEU A 725 33.08 -7.26 12.21
N ASN A 726 33.75 -7.85 11.22
CA ASN A 726 35.04 -8.51 11.38
C ASN A 726 36.23 -7.53 11.31
N ASN A 727 35.97 -6.26 10.95
CA ASN A 727 37.01 -5.25 10.68
C ASN A 727 38.07 -5.73 9.65
N ASP A 728 37.61 -6.41 8.60
CA ASP A 728 38.46 -7.01 7.57
C ASP A 728 37.96 -6.67 6.16
N ALA A 729 38.65 -5.72 5.50
CA ALA A 729 38.27 -5.26 4.16
C ALA A 729 38.63 -6.28 3.04
N GLU A 730 39.49 -7.28 3.29
CA GLU A 730 39.82 -8.30 2.30
C GLU A 730 38.60 -9.19 2.00
N LEU A 731 37.67 -9.32 2.93
CA LEU A 731 36.42 -10.05 2.76
C LEU A 731 35.49 -9.43 1.70
N LEU A 732 35.79 -8.20 1.23
CA LEU A 732 35.00 -7.50 0.21
C LEU A 732 35.40 -7.84 -1.24
N ASN A 733 36.52 -8.55 -1.45
CA ASN A 733 37.01 -8.81 -2.82
C ASN A 733 35.97 -9.50 -3.71
N VAL A 734 35.17 -10.40 -3.15
CA VAL A 734 34.06 -11.06 -3.88
C VAL A 734 32.93 -10.08 -4.16
N ALA A 735 32.63 -9.22 -3.22
CA ALA A 735 31.51 -8.26 -3.33
C ALA A 735 31.74 -7.17 -4.39
N ASN A 736 33.00 -6.83 -4.68
CA ASN A 736 33.35 -5.87 -5.71
C ASN A 736 32.98 -6.36 -7.13
N GLU A 737 32.87 -7.66 -7.34
CA GLU A 737 32.49 -8.28 -8.62
C GLU A 737 30.96 -8.46 -8.75
N ILE A 738 30.18 -8.23 -7.68
CA ILE A 738 28.73 -8.34 -7.72
C ILE A 738 28.12 -7.11 -8.40
N SER A 739 27.14 -7.33 -9.26
CA SER A 739 26.43 -6.24 -9.95
C SER A 739 25.82 -5.25 -8.96
N PRO A 740 25.97 -3.93 -9.21
CA PRO A 740 25.28 -2.92 -8.42
C PRO A 740 23.77 -2.82 -8.72
N GLU A 741 23.27 -3.58 -9.66
CA GLU A 741 21.89 -3.56 -10.09
C GLU A 741 20.97 -4.01 -8.95
N PHE A 742 19.94 -3.21 -8.68
CA PHE A 742 18.95 -3.45 -7.63
C PHE A 742 19.48 -3.42 -6.19
N VAL A 743 20.66 -2.86 -5.95
CA VAL A 743 21.23 -2.70 -4.61
C VAL A 743 20.98 -1.29 -4.09
N PHE A 744 20.08 -1.16 -3.11
CA PHE A 744 19.61 0.13 -2.58
C PHE A 744 19.74 0.19 -1.05
N PRO A 745 20.95 0.42 -0.50
CA PRO A 745 21.16 0.51 0.95
C PRO A 745 20.42 1.71 1.52
N TYR A 746 19.63 1.50 2.57
CA TYR A 746 18.74 2.52 3.12
C TYR A 746 18.82 2.68 4.63
N ARG A 747 19.36 1.69 5.34
CA ARG A 747 19.49 1.74 6.80
C ARG A 747 20.44 2.86 7.21
N ARG A 748 20.05 3.61 8.26
CA ARG A 748 20.87 4.65 8.86
C ARG A 748 22.18 4.06 9.41
N GLU A 749 22.09 2.89 10.02
CA GLU A 749 23.23 2.14 10.58
C GLU A 749 24.25 1.77 9.50
N THR A 750 23.80 1.48 8.29
CA THR A 750 24.66 1.15 7.14
C THR A 750 25.53 2.33 6.67
N ILE A 751 25.22 3.58 7.07
CA ILE A 751 26.09 4.72 6.75
C ILE A 751 27.49 4.53 7.35
N GLN A 752 27.61 4.01 8.58
CA GLN A 752 28.90 3.81 9.25
C GLN A 752 29.75 2.72 8.56
N SER A 753 29.12 1.60 8.19
CA SER A 753 29.82 0.55 7.45
C SER A 753 30.23 1.02 6.03
N LEU A 754 29.40 1.84 5.38
CA LEU A 754 29.75 2.44 4.09
C LEU A 754 30.85 3.49 4.18
N LEU A 755 30.89 4.30 5.23
CA LEU A 755 32.01 5.20 5.48
C LEU A 755 33.31 4.41 5.72
N TRP A 756 33.25 3.39 6.58
CA TRP A 756 34.39 2.53 6.85
C TRP A 756 34.95 1.89 5.56
N VAL A 757 34.09 1.36 4.68
CA VAL A 757 34.56 0.71 3.45
C VAL A 757 35.14 1.73 2.46
N THR A 758 34.58 2.94 2.36
CA THR A 758 35.12 3.96 1.43
C THR A 758 36.52 4.44 1.82
N GLU A 759 36.94 4.25 3.08
CA GLU A 759 38.29 4.51 3.55
C GLU A 759 39.26 3.34 3.32
N ASN A 760 38.75 2.10 3.20
CA ASN A 760 39.51 0.87 3.15
C ASN A 760 39.46 0.15 1.79
N ASN A 761 38.54 0.51 0.92
CA ASN A 761 38.35 -0.06 -0.42
C ASN A 761 38.03 1.04 -1.43
N TYR A 762 38.75 1.06 -2.57
CA TYR A 762 38.65 2.12 -3.57
C TYR A 762 37.70 1.79 -4.74
N ASP A 763 36.95 0.68 -4.68
CA ASP A 763 35.96 0.40 -5.69
C ASP A 763 34.85 1.46 -5.67
N TRP A 764 34.43 1.88 -6.87
CA TRP A 764 33.49 2.97 -7.04
C TRP A 764 32.09 2.64 -6.49
N ILE A 765 31.72 1.36 -6.43
CA ILE A 765 30.39 0.90 -6.00
C ILE A 765 30.08 1.34 -4.57
N TRP A 766 31.07 1.29 -3.66
CA TRP A 766 30.86 1.66 -2.25
C TRP A 766 30.53 3.12 -2.06
N SER A 767 31.24 3.99 -2.80
CA SER A 767 30.94 5.42 -2.80
C SER A 767 29.56 5.70 -3.44
N TYR A 768 29.17 4.92 -4.43
CA TYR A 768 27.81 5.01 -5.01
C TYR A 768 26.75 4.58 -4.02
N TYR A 769 26.91 3.47 -3.31
CA TYR A 769 25.99 3.02 -2.28
C TYR A 769 25.88 4.02 -1.12
N LEU A 770 26.98 4.60 -0.68
CA LEU A 770 26.96 5.67 0.31
C LEU A 770 26.18 6.88 -0.21
N ALA A 771 26.43 7.28 -1.46
CA ALA A 771 25.70 8.39 -2.07
C ALA A 771 24.19 8.14 -2.14
N LEU A 772 23.74 6.93 -2.51
CA LEU A 772 22.32 6.56 -2.52
C LEU A 772 21.71 6.65 -1.12
N ASN A 773 22.40 6.11 -0.11
CA ASN A 773 21.94 6.15 1.27
C ASN A 773 21.82 7.59 1.79
N LEU A 774 22.82 8.44 1.54
CA LEU A 774 22.80 9.85 1.92
C LEU A 774 21.70 10.62 1.18
N TRP A 775 21.49 10.36 -0.12
CA TRP A 775 20.41 10.95 -0.88
C TRP A 775 19.03 10.60 -0.30
N ALA A 776 18.83 9.34 0.05
CA ALA A 776 17.60 8.89 0.72
C ALA A 776 17.35 9.56 2.08
N LYS A 777 18.39 10.14 2.68
CA LYS A 777 18.34 10.92 3.94
C LYS A 777 18.31 12.44 3.72
N ASP A 778 18.04 12.90 2.50
CA ASP A 778 18.03 14.31 2.09
C ASP A 778 19.41 15.04 2.23
N ARG A 779 20.49 14.27 2.35
CA ARG A 779 21.88 14.78 2.34
C ARG A 779 22.37 14.92 0.90
N ASN A 780 21.58 15.62 0.07
CA ASN A 780 21.72 15.69 -1.39
C ASN A 780 23.08 16.26 -1.85
N ALA A 781 23.60 17.27 -1.14
CA ALA A 781 24.88 17.89 -1.50
C ALA A 781 26.07 16.94 -1.29
N GLU A 782 26.07 16.18 -0.18
CA GLU A 782 27.09 15.18 0.09
C GLU A 782 27.01 14.00 -0.86
N ALA A 783 25.80 13.53 -1.15
CA ALA A 783 25.57 12.48 -2.15
C ALA A 783 26.10 12.89 -3.53
N LEU A 784 25.79 14.11 -3.98
CA LEU A 784 26.30 14.61 -5.26
C LEU A 784 27.83 14.79 -5.26
N ALA A 785 28.42 15.24 -4.15
CA ALA A 785 29.89 15.36 -4.03
C ALA A 785 30.57 14.01 -4.21
N LEU A 786 30.05 12.94 -3.57
CA LEU A 786 30.53 11.57 -3.74
C LEU A 786 30.38 11.10 -5.19
N MET A 787 29.20 11.23 -5.80
CA MET A 787 29.00 10.83 -7.19
C MET A 787 29.89 11.60 -8.17
N ASN A 788 30.16 12.90 -7.92
CA ASN A 788 31.05 13.69 -8.76
C ASN A 788 32.51 13.27 -8.62
N SER A 789 32.98 12.86 -7.43
CA SER A 789 34.36 12.39 -7.22
C SER A 789 34.66 11.11 -7.99
N LEU A 790 33.65 10.33 -8.34
CA LEU A 790 33.78 9.12 -9.14
C LEU A 790 34.07 9.42 -10.64
N GLY A 791 33.72 10.61 -11.12
CA GLY A 791 33.98 11.02 -12.51
C GLY A 791 33.27 10.12 -13.52
N GLU A 792 34.05 9.47 -14.38
CA GLU A 792 33.58 8.52 -15.41
C GLU A 792 34.01 7.08 -15.12
N ARG A 793 34.51 6.78 -13.92
CA ARG A 793 34.92 5.42 -13.53
C ARG A 793 33.76 4.41 -13.53
N PRO A 794 32.52 4.78 -13.07
CA PRO A 794 31.41 3.85 -13.11
C PRO A 794 31.05 3.41 -14.54
N ASP A 795 30.95 2.11 -14.76
CA ASP A 795 30.53 1.48 -16.02
C ASP A 795 29.04 1.07 -16.02
N TYR A 796 28.24 1.70 -15.18
CA TYR A 796 26.84 1.42 -14.90
C TYR A 796 25.93 2.60 -15.29
N GLY A 797 25.09 2.41 -16.33
CA GLY A 797 24.22 3.47 -16.88
C GLY A 797 23.28 4.13 -15.86
N PRO A 798 22.57 3.38 -14.99
CA PRO A 798 21.68 3.97 -13.99
C PRO A 798 22.39 4.91 -12.99
N PHE A 799 23.69 4.73 -12.73
CA PHE A 799 24.48 5.68 -11.93
C PHE A 799 24.43 7.11 -12.52
N TYR A 800 24.57 7.23 -13.83
CA TYR A 800 24.58 8.55 -14.50
C TYR A 800 23.20 9.19 -14.52
N ILE A 801 22.12 8.41 -14.64
CA ILE A 801 20.74 8.91 -14.45
C ILE A 801 20.53 9.43 -13.02
N ALA A 802 20.98 8.68 -12.02
CA ALA A 802 20.92 9.08 -10.62
C ALA A 802 21.68 10.40 -10.39
N ARG A 803 22.93 10.51 -10.91
CA ARG A 803 23.74 11.72 -10.79
C ARG A 803 23.14 12.92 -11.54
N ALA A 804 22.61 12.69 -12.73
CA ALA A 804 21.90 13.71 -13.53
C ALA A 804 20.69 14.27 -12.80
N SER A 805 19.85 13.40 -12.24
CA SER A 805 18.68 13.77 -11.44
C SER A 805 19.05 14.60 -10.21
N LEU A 806 20.12 14.20 -9.52
CA LEU A 806 20.59 14.92 -8.34
C LEU A 806 21.21 16.28 -8.70
N LYS A 807 21.92 16.37 -9.84
CA LYS A 807 22.39 17.64 -10.41
C LYS A 807 21.22 18.57 -10.75
N GLU A 808 20.18 18.05 -11.40
CA GLU A 808 18.98 18.82 -11.74
C GLU A 808 18.30 19.36 -10.48
N LYS A 809 18.07 18.50 -9.48
CA LYS A 809 17.49 18.87 -8.18
C LYS A 809 18.26 20.00 -7.49
N LEU A 810 19.59 20.03 -7.63
CA LEU A 810 20.48 21.01 -7.01
C LEU A 810 20.88 22.17 -7.95
N GLY A 811 20.30 22.26 -9.14
CA GLY A 811 20.59 23.32 -10.12
C GLY A 811 22.04 23.31 -10.63
N LYS A 812 22.68 22.14 -10.76
CA LYS A 812 24.04 21.98 -11.21
C LYS A 812 24.13 21.70 -12.71
N SER A 813 25.26 22.07 -13.33
CA SER A 813 25.53 21.80 -14.75
C SER A 813 26.05 20.37 -14.99
N GLY A 814 26.19 20.03 -16.30
CA GLY A 814 26.78 18.75 -16.74
C GLY A 814 25.78 17.59 -16.79
N ILE A 815 24.49 17.89 -16.80
CA ILE A 815 23.41 16.89 -16.87
C ILE A 815 23.41 16.18 -18.23
N ASP A 816 23.52 16.97 -19.34
CA ASP A 816 23.52 16.40 -20.70
C ASP A 816 24.60 15.35 -20.88
N ARG A 817 25.80 15.57 -20.32
CA ARG A 817 26.94 14.63 -20.38
C ARG A 817 26.63 13.32 -19.64
N ASP A 818 25.98 13.42 -18.47
CA ASP A 818 25.58 12.22 -17.71
C ASP A 818 24.52 11.44 -18.47
N LEU A 819 23.53 12.09 -19.06
CA LEU A 819 22.49 11.43 -19.84
C LEU A 819 23.08 10.72 -21.09
N GLU A 820 23.97 11.40 -21.82
CA GLU A 820 24.66 10.83 -22.99
C GLU A 820 25.51 9.61 -22.58
N LYS A 821 26.22 9.71 -21.44
CA LYS A 821 27.02 8.59 -20.91
C LYS A 821 26.16 7.42 -20.49
N SER A 822 25.02 7.69 -19.83
CA SER A 822 24.06 6.64 -19.44
C SER A 822 23.54 5.87 -20.64
N ILE A 823 23.11 6.58 -21.69
CA ILE A 823 22.62 5.97 -22.93
C ILE A 823 23.72 5.13 -23.61
N GLN A 824 24.97 5.63 -23.61
CA GLN A 824 26.11 4.89 -24.16
C GLN A 824 26.35 3.56 -23.44
N LEU A 825 26.25 3.55 -22.10
CA LEU A 825 26.49 2.35 -21.29
C LEU A 825 25.30 1.37 -21.30
N SER A 826 24.09 1.85 -21.54
CA SER A 826 22.87 1.04 -21.55
C SER A 826 22.01 1.31 -22.79
N PRO A 827 22.51 1.04 -24.01
CA PRO A 827 21.81 1.37 -25.26
C PRO A 827 20.48 0.62 -25.43
N GLU A 828 20.34 -0.56 -24.80
CA GLU A 828 19.16 -1.43 -24.84
C GLU A 828 18.12 -1.09 -23.74
N SER A 829 18.37 -0.05 -22.93
CA SER A 829 17.42 0.38 -21.90
C SER A 829 16.47 1.45 -22.42
N TRP A 830 15.21 1.08 -22.66
CA TRP A 830 14.17 2.07 -22.97
C TRP A 830 13.88 3.01 -21.80
N LEU A 831 14.07 2.56 -20.57
CA LEU A 831 13.86 3.35 -19.34
C LEU A 831 14.83 4.51 -19.26
N ILE A 832 16.12 4.28 -19.52
CA ILE A 832 17.15 5.33 -19.55
C ILE A 832 16.87 6.34 -20.66
N LYS A 833 16.49 5.87 -21.86
CA LYS A 833 16.13 6.76 -22.96
C LYS A 833 14.88 7.59 -22.62
N LEU A 834 13.87 6.97 -21.99
CA LEU A 834 12.65 7.65 -21.53
C LEU A 834 12.96 8.78 -20.53
N ASP A 835 13.80 8.53 -19.54
CA ASP A 835 14.16 9.54 -18.54
C ASP A 835 14.98 10.67 -19.16
N ALA A 836 15.90 10.37 -20.08
CA ALA A 836 16.66 11.38 -20.82
C ALA A 836 15.76 12.26 -21.73
N VAL A 837 14.81 11.63 -22.46
CA VAL A 837 13.86 12.37 -23.29
C VAL A 837 12.96 13.26 -22.43
N ARG A 838 12.47 12.77 -21.29
CA ARG A 838 11.68 13.57 -20.35
C ARG A 838 12.45 14.80 -19.87
N TYR A 839 13.71 14.64 -19.52
CA TYR A 839 14.56 15.75 -19.17
C TYR A 839 14.66 16.78 -20.32
N TYR A 840 14.95 16.34 -21.56
CA TYR A 840 15.04 17.23 -22.71
C TYR A 840 13.71 17.94 -23.03
N GLN A 841 12.58 17.23 -22.92
CA GLN A 841 11.24 17.81 -23.07
C GLN A 841 10.94 18.87 -21.99
N HIS A 842 11.25 18.56 -20.73
CA HIS A 842 11.06 19.48 -19.60
C HIS A 842 11.85 20.78 -19.80
N HIS A 843 13.09 20.66 -20.25
CA HIS A 843 13.97 21.82 -20.54
C HIS A 843 13.78 22.41 -21.94
N LYS A 844 12.72 22.02 -22.66
CA LYS A 844 12.38 22.52 -24.01
C LYS A 844 13.50 22.33 -25.05
N LYS A 845 14.35 21.32 -24.87
CA LYS A 845 15.39 20.91 -25.82
C LYS A 845 14.78 19.98 -26.87
N TRP A 846 13.77 20.47 -27.60
CA TRP A 846 12.87 19.66 -28.42
C TRP A 846 13.58 18.85 -29.50
N GLU A 847 14.60 19.42 -30.17
CA GLU A 847 15.37 18.70 -31.17
C GLU A 847 16.08 17.46 -30.57
N LYS A 848 16.77 17.63 -29.41
CA LYS A 848 17.40 16.50 -28.72
C LYS A 848 16.36 15.47 -28.27
N ALA A 849 15.24 15.93 -27.73
CA ALA A 849 14.14 15.08 -27.32
C ALA A 849 13.59 14.27 -28.50
N TYR A 850 13.38 14.93 -29.64
CA TYR A 850 12.88 14.29 -30.87
C TYR A 850 13.87 13.24 -31.39
N GLN A 851 15.14 13.57 -31.58
CA GLN A 851 16.13 12.64 -32.09
C GLN A 851 16.27 11.40 -31.22
N LEU A 852 16.33 11.58 -29.89
CA LEU A 852 16.45 10.47 -28.96
C LEU A 852 15.15 9.64 -28.90
N SER A 853 13.96 10.29 -28.90
CA SER A 853 12.69 9.58 -28.90
C SER A 853 12.46 8.82 -30.21
N LEU A 854 12.88 9.35 -31.36
CA LEU A 854 12.85 8.65 -32.64
C LEU A 854 13.75 7.39 -32.59
N ASN A 855 14.96 7.52 -32.08
CA ASN A 855 15.85 6.38 -31.87
C ASN A 855 15.18 5.31 -31.00
N ALA A 856 14.58 5.72 -29.86
CA ALA A 856 13.87 4.80 -28.97
C ALA A 856 12.66 4.14 -29.66
N PHE A 857 11.85 4.92 -30.39
CA PHE A 857 10.69 4.44 -31.13
C PHE A 857 11.05 3.39 -32.20
N MET A 858 12.17 3.55 -32.88
CA MET A 858 12.64 2.60 -33.88
C MET A 858 13.11 1.25 -33.28
N HIS A 859 13.67 1.29 -32.04
CA HIS A 859 14.23 0.10 -31.40
C HIS A 859 13.22 -0.63 -30.50
N PHE A 860 12.30 0.08 -29.86
CA PHE A 860 11.33 -0.45 -28.87
C PHE A 860 9.90 -0.33 -29.38
N ARG A 861 9.63 -0.92 -30.55
CA ARG A 861 8.27 -0.97 -31.13
C ARG A 861 7.32 -1.72 -30.22
N ASN A 862 6.05 -1.32 -30.23
CA ASN A 862 4.99 -1.86 -29.36
C ASN A 862 5.18 -1.57 -27.86
N ASN A 863 6.02 -0.60 -27.51
CA ASN A 863 6.10 -0.06 -26.16
C ASN A 863 5.37 1.27 -26.11
N PHE A 864 4.13 1.23 -25.65
CA PHE A 864 3.26 2.43 -25.62
C PHE A 864 3.89 3.61 -24.86
N ASN A 865 4.71 3.36 -23.82
CA ASN A 865 5.42 4.45 -23.11
C ASN A 865 6.39 5.20 -24.03
N VAL A 866 7.11 4.47 -24.88
CA VAL A 866 8.05 5.03 -25.86
C VAL A 866 7.27 5.73 -26.98
N GLU A 867 6.18 5.13 -27.45
CA GLU A 867 5.35 5.68 -28.51
C GLU A 867 4.70 7.00 -28.10
N ILE A 868 4.10 7.08 -26.91
CA ILE A 868 3.50 8.32 -26.39
C ILE A 868 4.56 9.40 -26.16
N MET A 869 5.75 9.04 -25.65
CA MET A 869 6.87 9.96 -25.49
C MET A 869 7.34 10.52 -26.85
N HIS A 870 7.38 9.69 -27.88
CA HIS A 870 7.73 10.12 -29.25
C HIS A 870 6.64 11.02 -29.85
N ALA A 871 5.36 10.64 -29.72
CA ALA A 871 4.23 11.46 -30.15
C ALA A 871 4.28 12.87 -29.51
N ARG A 872 4.63 12.97 -28.22
CA ARG A 872 4.84 14.27 -27.56
C ARG A 872 5.98 15.06 -28.21
N SER A 873 7.12 14.44 -28.49
CA SER A 873 8.25 15.10 -29.14
C SER A 873 7.87 15.59 -30.53
N LEU A 874 7.15 14.79 -31.33
CA LEU A 874 6.65 15.17 -32.65
C LEU A 874 5.72 16.39 -32.60
N LEU A 875 4.76 16.38 -31.66
CA LEU A 875 3.81 17.49 -31.51
C LEU A 875 4.53 18.82 -31.19
N TYR A 876 5.48 18.80 -30.25
CA TYR A 876 6.23 20.02 -29.89
C TYR A 876 7.24 20.47 -30.96
N MET A 877 7.65 19.57 -31.87
CA MET A 877 8.40 19.89 -33.08
C MET A 877 7.53 20.43 -34.23
N GLY A 878 6.20 20.46 -34.06
CA GLY A 878 5.25 20.86 -35.10
C GLY A 878 5.01 19.80 -36.18
N ARG A 879 5.47 18.55 -35.95
CA ARG A 879 5.27 17.42 -36.88
C ARG A 879 3.94 16.73 -36.58
N VAL A 880 2.85 17.46 -36.80
CA VAL A 880 1.50 17.10 -36.32
C VAL A 880 0.99 15.81 -36.97
N ASP A 881 1.13 15.68 -38.28
CA ASP A 881 0.61 14.51 -39.02
C ASP A 881 1.31 13.22 -38.58
N GLU A 882 2.61 13.27 -38.36
CA GLU A 882 3.37 12.13 -37.84
C GLU A 882 2.98 11.79 -36.38
N CYS A 883 2.71 12.80 -35.56
CA CYS A 883 2.17 12.60 -34.21
C CYS A 883 0.83 11.87 -34.25
N LEU A 884 -0.07 12.27 -35.14
CA LEU A 884 -1.38 11.61 -35.31
C LEU A 884 -1.22 10.16 -35.76
N VAL A 885 -0.34 9.86 -36.72
CA VAL A 885 -0.06 8.47 -37.15
C VAL A 885 0.37 7.59 -35.98
N VAL A 886 1.22 8.09 -35.08
CA VAL A 886 1.64 7.36 -33.89
C VAL A 886 0.45 7.14 -32.95
N LEU A 887 -0.35 8.19 -32.70
CA LEU A 887 -1.48 8.14 -31.78
C LEU A 887 -2.64 7.27 -32.28
N GLU A 888 -2.80 7.11 -33.59
CA GLU A 888 -3.79 6.23 -34.20
C GLU A 888 -3.40 4.75 -34.11
N SER A 889 -2.08 4.45 -34.07
CA SER A 889 -1.57 3.08 -34.07
C SER A 889 -1.23 2.54 -32.68
N VAL A 890 -0.94 3.40 -31.69
CA VAL A 890 -0.57 3.00 -30.33
C VAL A 890 -1.74 2.33 -29.62
N ASN A 891 -1.44 1.34 -28.77
CA ASN A 891 -2.41 0.76 -27.85
C ASN A 891 -1.91 0.97 -26.41
N VAL A 892 -2.56 1.86 -25.67
CA VAL A 892 -2.10 2.34 -24.38
C VAL A 892 -2.74 1.58 -23.23
N LEU A 893 -1.92 1.01 -22.35
CA LEU A 893 -2.34 0.61 -21.00
C LEU A 893 -2.11 1.77 -20.04
N PRO A 894 -3.16 2.41 -19.50
CA PRO A 894 -3.03 3.59 -18.67
C PRO A 894 -2.55 3.24 -17.26
N SER A 895 -2.03 4.24 -16.56
CA SER A 895 -2.00 4.28 -15.10
C SER A 895 -3.27 4.97 -14.58
N GLU A 896 -3.58 4.76 -13.30
CA GLU A 896 -4.67 5.52 -12.67
C GLU A 896 -4.45 7.03 -12.85
N MET A 897 -5.52 7.76 -13.20
CA MET A 897 -5.51 9.20 -13.51
C MET A 897 -4.72 9.63 -14.76
N ALA A 898 -4.12 8.73 -15.52
CA ALA A 898 -3.41 9.08 -16.75
C ALA A 898 -4.40 9.62 -17.82
N LYS A 899 -4.03 10.73 -18.45
CA LYS A 899 -4.83 11.40 -19.50
C LYS A 899 -3.98 11.86 -20.69
N GLU A 900 -2.69 11.60 -20.65
CA GLU A 900 -1.72 12.21 -21.58
C GLU A 900 -1.96 11.84 -23.03
N SER A 901 -2.17 10.54 -23.33
CA SER A 901 -2.40 10.03 -24.69
C SER A 901 -3.56 10.74 -25.37
N ARG A 902 -4.70 10.85 -24.68
CA ARG A 902 -5.88 11.55 -25.14
C ARG A 902 -5.68 13.05 -25.26
N GLN A 903 -4.90 13.66 -24.38
CA GLN A 903 -4.55 15.09 -24.47
C GLN A 903 -3.69 15.38 -25.69
N LEU A 904 -2.70 14.54 -25.99
CA LEU A 904 -1.86 14.68 -27.18
C LEU A 904 -2.70 14.58 -28.45
N TYR A 905 -3.65 13.65 -28.52
CA TYR A 905 -4.58 13.47 -29.64
C TYR A 905 -5.43 14.74 -29.84
N LYS A 906 -6.07 15.25 -28.78
CA LYS A 906 -6.81 16.52 -28.81
C LYS A 906 -5.95 17.66 -29.33
N TRP A 907 -4.75 17.81 -28.79
CA TRP A 907 -3.86 18.90 -29.12
C TRP A 907 -3.33 18.83 -30.56
N ALA A 908 -3.04 17.63 -31.04
CA ALA A 908 -2.57 17.44 -32.42
C ALA A 908 -3.65 17.87 -33.43
N PHE A 909 -4.88 17.41 -33.28
CA PHE A 909 -5.99 17.81 -34.15
C PHE A 909 -6.35 19.29 -34.02
N LEU A 910 -6.30 19.89 -32.83
CA LEU A 910 -6.51 21.31 -32.65
C LEU A 910 -5.39 22.13 -33.31
N ARG A 911 -4.15 21.67 -33.23
CA ARG A 911 -3.03 22.32 -33.94
C ARG A 911 -3.23 22.22 -35.44
N GLN A 912 -3.56 21.06 -35.98
CA GLN A 912 -3.87 20.85 -37.39
C GLN A 912 -5.01 21.78 -37.84
N SER A 913 -6.08 21.88 -37.03
CA SER A 913 -7.20 22.76 -37.36
C SER A 913 -6.79 24.26 -37.46
N ILE A 914 -5.96 24.74 -36.52
CA ILE A 914 -5.45 26.12 -36.56
C ILE A 914 -4.61 26.37 -37.81
N ASP A 915 -3.78 25.43 -38.21
CA ASP A 915 -2.94 25.57 -39.40
C ASP A 915 -3.79 25.52 -40.71
N LEU A 916 -4.84 24.68 -40.74
CA LEU A 916 -5.84 24.64 -41.81
C LEU A 916 -6.65 25.94 -41.91
N ILE A 917 -7.05 26.54 -40.78
CA ILE A 917 -7.71 27.86 -40.77
C ILE A 917 -6.78 28.92 -41.35
N LYS A 918 -5.50 28.95 -40.99
CA LYS A 918 -4.52 29.85 -41.55
C LYS A 918 -4.35 29.70 -43.07
N ALA A 919 -4.47 28.48 -43.59
CA ALA A 919 -4.41 28.12 -44.98
C ALA A 919 -5.72 28.43 -45.76
N GLY A 920 -6.80 28.74 -45.06
CA GLY A 920 -8.13 28.97 -45.65
C GLY A 920 -8.93 27.71 -45.95
N ASN A 921 -8.51 26.53 -45.47
CA ASN A 921 -9.12 25.24 -45.69
C ASN A 921 -10.22 24.97 -44.61
N VAL A 922 -11.35 25.62 -44.77
CA VAL A 922 -12.44 25.67 -43.80
C VAL A 922 -13.05 24.30 -43.49
N GLU A 923 -13.34 23.52 -44.52
CA GLU A 923 -14.00 22.22 -44.37
C GLU A 923 -13.07 21.22 -43.61
N GLU A 924 -11.82 21.15 -44.03
CA GLU A 924 -10.84 20.29 -43.36
C GLU A 924 -10.58 20.77 -41.89
N ALA A 925 -10.59 22.08 -41.65
CA ALA A 925 -10.47 22.62 -40.29
C ALA A 925 -11.63 22.21 -39.39
N ILE A 926 -12.87 22.26 -39.90
CA ILE A 926 -14.05 21.79 -39.19
C ILE A 926 -13.94 20.27 -38.89
N SER A 927 -13.48 19.48 -39.87
CA SER A 927 -13.24 18.06 -39.69
C SER A 927 -12.22 17.79 -38.57
N ALA A 928 -11.08 18.48 -38.57
CA ALA A 928 -10.04 18.35 -37.55
C ALA A 928 -10.54 18.77 -36.15
N ILE A 929 -11.32 19.86 -36.05
CA ILE A 929 -11.93 20.26 -34.77
C ILE A 929 -12.85 19.17 -34.23
N ASN A 930 -13.68 18.58 -35.08
CA ASN A 930 -14.57 17.49 -34.66
C ASN A 930 -13.77 16.25 -34.27
N ALA A 931 -12.76 15.84 -35.04
CA ALA A 931 -11.87 14.74 -34.68
C ALA A 931 -11.19 14.97 -33.31
N SER A 932 -10.84 16.21 -32.95
CA SER A 932 -10.28 16.54 -31.64
C SER A 932 -11.24 16.27 -30.46
N LYS A 933 -12.55 16.09 -30.72
CA LYS A 933 -13.57 15.74 -29.71
C LYS A 933 -13.72 14.23 -29.51
N GLU A 934 -13.20 13.43 -30.42
CA GLU A 934 -13.30 11.97 -30.33
C GLU A 934 -12.43 11.43 -29.18
N TRP A 935 -12.80 10.26 -28.67
CA TRP A 935 -12.14 9.53 -27.59
C TRP A 935 -11.81 8.10 -28.05
N PRO A 936 -10.77 7.94 -28.88
CA PRO A 936 -10.35 6.62 -29.33
C PRO A 936 -9.92 5.73 -28.14
N GLU A 937 -10.44 4.52 -28.09
CA GLU A 937 -10.21 3.60 -26.95
C GLU A 937 -8.79 3.08 -26.89
N ASN A 938 -8.10 2.95 -28.03
CA ASN A 938 -6.69 2.59 -28.11
C ASN A 938 -5.76 3.55 -27.33
N LEU A 939 -6.25 4.75 -27.00
CA LEU A 939 -5.52 5.71 -26.18
C LEU A 939 -5.64 5.45 -24.67
N GLY A 940 -6.42 4.45 -24.27
CA GLY A 940 -6.54 4.01 -22.88
C GLY A 940 -7.24 5.02 -21.95
N VAL A 941 -8.04 5.94 -22.51
CA VAL A 941 -8.75 6.98 -21.72
C VAL A 941 -10.20 7.05 -22.17
N GLY A 942 -11.11 6.64 -21.31
CA GLY A 942 -12.54 6.68 -21.58
C GLY A 942 -13.15 8.08 -21.52
N LYS A 943 -14.27 8.28 -22.23
CA LYS A 943 -14.98 9.56 -22.31
C LYS A 943 -15.76 9.85 -21.02
N PRO A 944 -15.55 11.02 -20.38
CA PRO A 944 -16.38 11.48 -19.25
C PRO A 944 -17.77 11.92 -19.72
N TYR A 945 -18.72 12.10 -18.80
CA TYR A 945 -20.06 12.63 -19.14
C TYR A 945 -20.01 14.05 -19.69
N GLN A 946 -19.13 14.89 -19.15
CA GLN A 946 -19.00 16.30 -19.52
C GLN A 946 -17.53 16.64 -19.89
N PRO A 947 -17.10 16.31 -21.12
CA PRO A 947 -15.75 16.64 -21.57
C PRO A 947 -15.56 18.15 -21.74
N ASP A 948 -14.37 18.68 -21.39
CA ASP A 948 -14.04 20.09 -21.65
C ASP A 948 -13.71 20.32 -23.14
N GLU A 949 -14.71 20.76 -23.87
CA GLU A 949 -14.65 21.05 -25.31
C GLU A 949 -14.64 22.56 -25.62
N ARG A 950 -14.38 23.43 -24.66
CA ARG A 950 -14.52 24.88 -24.81
C ARG A 950 -13.62 25.42 -25.93
N ILE A 951 -12.36 24.99 -26.04
CA ILE A 951 -11.46 25.41 -27.13
C ILE A 951 -12.04 25.00 -28.48
N GLN A 952 -12.48 23.76 -28.61
CA GLN A 952 -13.09 23.21 -29.83
C GLN A 952 -14.32 24.02 -30.25
N ASN A 953 -15.21 24.26 -29.31
CA ASN A 953 -16.46 24.98 -29.59
C ASN A 953 -16.20 26.44 -30.03
N ILE A 954 -15.27 27.14 -29.37
CA ILE A 954 -14.91 28.52 -29.74
C ILE A 954 -14.32 28.57 -31.19
N LEU A 955 -13.41 27.63 -31.52
CA LEU A 955 -12.83 27.53 -32.85
C LEU A 955 -13.90 27.18 -33.89
N LEU A 956 -14.77 26.24 -33.58
CA LEU A 956 -15.85 25.81 -34.51
C LEU A 956 -16.83 26.96 -34.80
N ASP A 957 -17.24 27.70 -33.77
CA ASP A 957 -18.12 28.86 -33.91
C ASP A 957 -17.49 29.97 -34.73
N TYR A 958 -16.18 30.22 -34.57
CA TYR A 958 -15.43 31.18 -35.37
C TYR A 958 -15.38 30.74 -36.82
N VAL A 959 -15.00 29.53 -37.13
CA VAL A 959 -14.87 29.00 -38.49
C VAL A 959 -16.23 28.95 -39.22
N LYS A 960 -17.31 28.66 -38.49
CA LYS A 960 -18.70 28.69 -39.05
C LYS A 960 -19.29 30.09 -39.15
N GLY A 961 -18.62 31.10 -38.61
CA GLY A 961 -19.12 32.48 -38.63
C GLY A 961 -20.27 32.76 -37.65
N THR A 962 -20.51 31.89 -36.67
CA THR A 962 -21.53 32.04 -35.61
C THR A 962 -21.11 33.06 -34.54
N VAL A 963 -19.82 33.28 -34.38
CA VAL A 963 -19.21 34.35 -33.56
C VAL A 963 -18.38 35.27 -34.44
N ASN A 964 -18.45 36.59 -34.18
CA ASN A 964 -17.55 37.54 -34.83
C ASN A 964 -16.16 37.59 -34.17
N SER A 965 -15.20 38.25 -34.84
CA SER A 965 -13.82 38.34 -34.37
C SER A 965 -13.67 38.92 -32.97
N ASN A 966 -14.50 39.88 -32.58
CA ASN A 966 -14.47 40.47 -31.24
C ASN A 966 -14.99 39.50 -30.18
N GLN A 967 -16.06 38.80 -30.45
CA GLN A 967 -16.62 37.75 -29.54
C GLN A 967 -15.62 36.61 -29.37
N TYR A 968 -15.02 36.14 -30.45
CA TYR A 968 -13.95 35.13 -30.46
C TYR A 968 -12.78 35.52 -29.55
N LEU A 969 -12.27 36.78 -29.71
CA LEU A 969 -11.18 37.29 -28.89
C LEU A 969 -11.53 37.29 -27.40
N VAL A 970 -12.73 37.75 -27.03
CA VAL A 970 -13.19 37.82 -25.65
C VAL A 970 -13.27 36.42 -25.04
N LEU A 971 -13.84 35.47 -25.75
CA LEU A 971 -13.98 34.09 -25.28
C LEU A 971 -12.63 33.39 -25.08
N LEU A 972 -11.72 33.54 -26.08
CA LEU A 972 -10.39 32.96 -25.97
C LEU A 972 -9.51 33.64 -24.91
N GLN A 973 -9.65 34.96 -24.75
CA GLN A 973 -8.90 35.68 -23.71
C GLN A 973 -9.33 35.21 -22.30
N ALA A 974 -10.64 35.09 -22.04
CA ALA A 974 -11.16 34.57 -20.79
C ALA A 974 -10.62 33.16 -20.52
N LEU A 975 -10.61 32.30 -21.56
CA LEU A 975 -10.08 30.95 -21.45
C LEU A 975 -8.56 30.91 -21.24
N ASN A 976 -7.82 31.83 -21.87
CA ASN A 976 -6.38 31.99 -21.69
C ASN A 976 -6.03 32.38 -20.24
N ASP A 977 -6.81 33.31 -19.67
CA ASP A 977 -6.59 33.75 -18.29
C ASP A 977 -6.85 32.63 -17.30
N GLU A 978 -7.90 31.80 -17.53
CA GLU A 978 -8.17 30.61 -16.73
C GLU A 978 -7.09 29.53 -16.86
N LYS A 979 -6.63 29.26 -18.09
CA LYS A 979 -5.66 28.18 -18.39
C LYS A 979 -4.20 28.63 -18.50
N SER A 980 -3.88 29.86 -18.08
CA SER A 980 -2.52 30.40 -18.16
C SER A 980 -1.54 29.48 -17.42
N GLY A 981 -0.46 29.08 -18.13
CA GLY A 981 0.54 28.16 -17.60
C GLY A 981 0.18 26.68 -17.66
N GLN A 982 -1.00 26.31 -18.17
CA GLN A 982 -1.45 24.93 -18.25
C GLN A 982 -1.01 24.25 -19.57
N GLY A 983 0.24 23.81 -19.65
CA GLY A 983 0.77 22.94 -20.71
C GLY A 983 0.50 23.40 -22.15
N TYR A 984 0.17 22.48 -23.05
CA TYR A 984 -0.02 22.75 -24.47
C TYR A 984 -1.34 23.50 -24.77
N ASP A 985 -2.37 23.42 -23.93
CA ASP A 985 -3.61 24.19 -24.06
C ASP A 985 -3.31 25.71 -24.14
N SER A 986 -2.39 26.21 -23.30
CA SER A 986 -1.97 27.62 -23.33
C SER A 986 -1.28 27.99 -24.65
N ILE A 987 -0.53 27.08 -25.27
CA ILE A 987 0.12 27.30 -26.58
C ILE A 987 -0.96 27.40 -27.65
N LEU A 988 -1.90 26.45 -27.68
CA LEU A 988 -2.98 26.44 -28.67
C LEU A 988 -3.89 27.66 -28.58
N ILE A 989 -4.24 28.12 -27.36
CA ILE A 989 -5.05 29.31 -27.18
C ILE A 989 -4.33 30.55 -27.71
N LYS A 990 -3.01 30.70 -27.46
CA LYS A 990 -2.21 31.82 -28.02
C LYS A 990 -2.14 31.80 -29.53
N GLU A 991 -1.99 30.64 -30.14
CA GLU A 991 -1.99 30.46 -31.57
C GLU A 991 -3.36 30.74 -32.21
N ALA A 992 -4.43 30.32 -31.52
CA ALA A 992 -5.80 30.63 -31.93
C ALA A 992 -6.08 32.15 -31.84
N LEU A 993 -5.60 32.82 -30.81
CA LEU A 993 -5.66 34.31 -30.70
C LEU A 993 -4.94 35.00 -31.87
N ALA A 994 -3.81 34.44 -32.30
CA ALA A 994 -3.04 34.99 -33.41
C ALA A 994 -3.74 34.88 -34.80
N LEU A 995 -4.82 34.11 -34.94
CA LEU A 995 -5.60 34.01 -36.16
C LEU A 995 -6.25 35.34 -36.56
N ILE A 996 -6.54 36.20 -35.59
CA ILE A 996 -7.23 37.49 -35.83
C ILE A 996 -6.27 38.68 -35.84
N GLN A 997 -5.07 38.51 -35.28
CA GLN A 997 -4.07 39.62 -35.21
C GLN A 997 -3.34 39.86 -36.54
N LYS A 998 -3.59 39.07 -37.57
CA LYS A 998 -3.14 39.25 -38.95
C LYS A 998 -4.28 39.78 -39.83
#